data_20a3ef83e0b89b5dc16c08f641722657
#
_entry.id   20a3ef83e0b89b5dc16c08f641722657
#
_cell.length_a   1.000
_cell.length_b   1.000
_cell.length_c   1.000
_cell.angle_alpha   90.00
_cell.angle_beta   90.00
_cell.angle_gamma   90.00
#
_symmetry.space_group_name_H-M   'P 1'
#
loop_
_entity.id
_entity.type
_entity.pdbx_description
1 polymer ?
#
loop_
_entity_poly.entity_id
_entity_poly.type
_entity_poly.pdbx_seq_one_letter_code
_entity_poly.pdbx_strand_id
1 'polypeptide(L)'
;MDNLLQKSVISCFIKRPLHAIWKLVSTVKDKRIQEKVARLQQIPDGDNETMIPVLSSKKASELPVDEVASILQANLQNGLKNCEVCHRRAFHGWNEFDISEDEPLWKKYISQFKNPLIMLLLASAVISVLMHQFDDAVSITVAILIVVTVAFVQEYRSEKSLEELSKLVPPECHCVREGRVEHTLARDLVPGDTVCLSVGDRVPADLRLFEAVDLSVDESSLTGETAPCAKSTSPQPAATNGDLTSRSNIAFMGTLVRCGKAKGIVIGTGENSEFGEVFKMMQAEEAPKTPLQKSMDLLGKQLSLYSFGIIGIIMLVGWLQGKHILDMFTIGVSLAVAAIPEGLPIVVTVTLALGVMRMVKKRAIVKKLPIVETLGCCNVICSDKTGTLTKNEMTVTHIFTSDGQRAEVTGVGYNRFGEVVLDGDVIHGYNNPSISKIVEAGCVCNDAVIRNNTLMGKPTEGALIALAMKMGLDGLQEDYIRKAEYPFSSEQKWMAVKCVHRTQQDKPEICFMKGAYEQVIRYCTSYNCKGQILPLVQQQREQYQQEKTSMGSAGLRGKTISTSWMNRVLMLNYYSAVYSFGFFCFFSPFPASRLGLYSKNSQAISGEEIDELDIQQLSQITPKVAVFYRASPRHKLKIIKSLQNNGAVVAMTGDGVNDAVALKAADIGVAMGQTGTDVCKEAADMILVDDDFQTIMSAIEEGKGIYNNIKNFVRFQLSTSIAALTLISLATLMNFPNPLNAMQILWINIIMDGPPAQSLGVEPVDKDVIQKPPRNLKDSILTKNLIVKILVSSIIIVCGTLFVFWRELRDNVITPRDTTMTFTCFVFFDMFNALSSRSQAKSVFEIGLCSNKMFCYAVLGSIMGQLLVIYFPPLQKVFQTESLSILDLLFLLGLTSSVCIVTEIIKKFERSKEKIQKRGSSSSSSTSSFLDV
;
A
#
# COMPACT_ATOMS: atom_id res chain seq x y z
N MET A 1 -29.66 22.53 56.34
CA MET A 1 -29.60 21.12 55.92
C MET A 1 -29.20 21.00 54.45
N ASP A 2 -29.47 21.98 53.59
CA ASP A 2 -29.18 21.95 52.16
C ASP A 2 -27.70 22.08 51.77
N ASN A 3 -26.85 22.73 52.57
CA ASN A 3 -25.44 22.89 52.33
C ASN A 3 -24.58 21.62 52.58
N LEU A 4 -25.13 20.61 53.27
CA LEU A 4 -24.45 19.34 53.54
C LEU A 4 -24.76 18.29 52.45
N LEU A 5 -25.90 18.35 51.80
CA LEU A 5 -26.29 17.46 50.71
C LEU A 5 -25.54 17.80 49.41
N GLN A 6 -25.35 19.08 49.06
CA GLN A 6 -24.57 19.48 47.89
C GLN A 6 -23.10 19.06 47.94
N LYS A 7 -22.43 19.13 49.13
CA LYS A 7 -21.04 18.68 49.26
C LYS A 7 -20.87 17.14 49.15
N SER A 8 -21.89 16.37 49.53
CA SER A 8 -21.83 14.91 49.46
C SER A 8 -22.05 14.39 48.05
N VAL A 9 -22.90 15.04 47.25
CA VAL A 9 -23.19 14.67 45.86
C VAL A 9 -22.01 14.99 44.95
N ILE A 10 -21.40 16.16 45.10
CA ILE A 10 -20.19 16.55 44.32
C ILE A 10 -19.01 15.63 44.66
N SER A 11 -18.85 15.24 45.92
CA SER A 11 -17.77 14.31 46.33
C SER A 11 -17.97 12.88 45.77
N CYS A 12 -19.21 12.45 45.58
CA CYS A 12 -19.53 11.11 45.06
C CYS A 12 -19.44 11.03 43.53
N PHE A 13 -19.80 12.11 42.83
CA PHE A 13 -19.74 12.14 41.34
C PHE A 13 -18.36 12.37 40.78
N ILE A 14 -17.46 13.05 41.48
CA ILE A 14 -16.11 13.36 41.02
C ILE A 14 -15.08 12.32 41.51
N LYS A 15 -15.15 11.84 42.75
CA LYS A 15 -14.16 10.90 43.29
C LYS A 15 -14.31 9.47 42.75
N ARG A 16 -15.50 8.96 42.48
CA ARG A 16 -15.67 7.58 41.98
C ARG A 16 -15.18 7.37 40.55
N PRO A 17 -15.48 8.22 39.54
CA PRO A 17 -14.93 8.04 38.20
C PRO A 17 -13.42 8.31 38.16
N LEU A 18 -12.90 9.30 38.91
CA LEU A 18 -11.46 9.53 39.00
C LEU A 18 -10.72 8.34 39.64
N HIS A 19 -11.29 7.70 40.63
CA HIS A 19 -10.70 6.50 41.25
C HIS A 19 -10.81 5.27 40.34
N ALA A 20 -11.87 5.15 39.56
CA ALA A 20 -12.02 4.10 38.54
C ALA A 20 -11.03 4.31 37.38
N ILE A 21 -10.84 5.53 36.90
CA ILE A 21 -9.85 5.89 35.86
C ILE A 21 -8.44 5.68 36.40
N TRP A 22 -8.18 6.10 37.64
CA TRP A 22 -6.86 5.89 38.28
C TRP A 22 -6.56 4.40 38.48
N LYS A 23 -7.56 3.60 38.82
CA LYS A 23 -7.43 2.13 38.96
C LYS A 23 -7.22 1.46 37.59
N LEU A 24 -7.85 1.96 36.52
CA LEU A 24 -7.63 1.47 35.15
C LEU A 24 -6.21 1.82 34.65
N VAL A 25 -5.74 3.03 34.93
CA VAL A 25 -4.38 3.48 34.56
C VAL A 25 -3.32 2.72 35.37
N SER A 26 -3.55 2.47 36.66
CA SER A 26 -2.64 1.66 37.48
C SER A 26 -2.60 0.20 37.02
N THR A 27 -3.75 -0.40 36.67
CA THR A 27 -3.83 -1.80 36.19
C THR A 27 -3.12 -1.98 34.84
N VAL A 28 -3.19 -0.98 33.94
CA VAL A 28 -2.46 -1.00 32.66
C VAL A 28 -0.95 -0.82 32.89
N LYS A 29 -0.56 0.04 33.83
CA LYS A 29 0.86 0.24 34.21
C LYS A 29 1.43 -1.01 34.86
N ASP A 30 0.68 -1.65 35.76
CA ASP A 30 1.08 -2.89 36.42
C ASP A 30 1.16 -4.07 35.43
N LYS A 31 0.26 -4.12 34.41
CA LYS A 31 0.33 -5.14 33.37
C LYS A 31 1.59 -4.98 32.50
N ARG A 32 1.96 -3.74 32.11
CA ARG A 32 3.20 -3.47 31.36
C ARG A 32 4.45 -3.76 32.20
N ILE A 33 4.42 -3.45 33.50
CA ILE A 33 5.52 -3.77 34.43
C ILE A 33 5.59 -5.29 34.65
N GLN A 34 4.45 -5.97 34.81
CA GLN A 34 4.40 -7.43 34.93
C GLN A 34 4.85 -8.13 33.63
N GLU A 35 4.50 -7.61 32.45
CA GLU A 35 5.03 -8.14 31.17
C GLU A 35 6.53 -7.90 31.03
N LYS A 36 7.06 -6.74 31.46
CA LYS A 36 8.52 -6.51 31.53
C LYS A 36 9.20 -7.40 32.57
N VAL A 37 8.61 -7.58 33.74
CA VAL A 37 9.13 -8.46 34.80
C VAL A 37 9.01 -9.95 34.41
N ALA A 38 7.93 -10.36 33.74
CA ALA A 38 7.77 -11.71 33.22
C ALA A 38 8.77 -12.01 32.07
N ARG A 39 9.13 -11.00 31.25
CA ARG A 39 10.23 -11.12 30.28
C ARG A 39 11.60 -11.23 30.94
N LEU A 40 11.80 -10.60 32.10
CA LEU A 40 13.03 -10.70 32.88
C LEU A 40 13.12 -12.00 33.71
N GLN A 41 12.00 -12.63 34.06
CA GLN A 41 11.95 -13.90 34.83
C GLN A 41 12.02 -15.16 33.97
N GLN A 42 12.02 -15.05 32.63
CA GLN A 42 12.24 -16.16 31.70
C GLN A 42 13.73 -16.40 31.36
N ILE A 43 14.65 -15.73 32.06
CA ILE A 43 16.09 -16.02 31.96
C ILE A 43 16.38 -17.18 32.90
N PRO A 44 16.84 -18.34 32.39
CA PRO A 44 17.30 -19.43 33.26
C PRO A 44 18.53 -18.94 34.05
N ASP A 45 18.49 -19.06 35.37
CA ASP A 45 19.69 -18.92 36.22
C ASP A 45 20.69 -20.00 35.83
N GLY A 46 21.69 -19.67 35.07
CA GLY A 46 22.76 -20.54 34.67
C GLY A 46 23.99 -19.78 34.20
N ASP A 47 24.98 -19.73 35.02
CA ASP A 47 26.40 -19.46 34.77
C ASP A 47 26.82 -18.16 34.10
N ASN A 48 27.86 -17.52 34.66
CA ASN A 48 28.60 -16.33 34.19
C ASN A 48 28.94 -16.38 32.69
N GLU A 49 27.96 -16.15 31.76
CA GLU A 49 28.22 -16.00 30.34
C GLU A 49 28.50 -14.52 30.02
N THR A 50 29.69 -14.31 29.48
CA THR A 50 30.21 -13.02 29.02
C THR A 50 29.26 -12.36 28.05
N MET A 51 28.69 -11.21 28.42
CA MET A 51 27.86 -10.39 27.52
C MET A 51 28.59 -10.18 26.18
N ILE A 52 27.93 -10.53 25.08
CA ILE A 52 28.45 -10.24 23.73
C ILE A 52 28.38 -8.73 23.54
N PRO A 53 29.51 -8.01 23.35
CA PRO A 53 29.48 -6.56 23.22
C PRO A 53 28.85 -6.12 21.88
N VAL A 54 28.07 -5.05 21.91
CA VAL A 54 27.66 -4.35 20.70
C VAL A 54 28.89 -3.72 20.06
N LEU A 55 29.21 -4.13 18.84
CA LEU A 55 30.39 -3.63 18.11
C LEU A 55 29.95 -2.46 17.22
N SER A 56 30.53 -1.27 17.41
CA SER A 56 30.26 -0.13 16.52
C SER A 56 30.80 -0.41 15.12
N SER A 57 30.11 0.08 14.10
CA SER A 57 30.51 -0.07 12.67
C SER A 57 31.92 0.46 12.42
N LYS A 58 32.32 1.56 13.09
CA LYS A 58 33.68 2.12 13.03
C LYS A 58 34.73 1.12 13.49
N LYS A 59 34.55 0.52 14.65
CA LYS A 59 35.49 -0.45 15.21
C LYS A 59 35.51 -1.76 14.42
N ALA A 60 34.35 -2.22 13.94
CA ALA A 60 34.23 -3.39 13.08
C ALA A 60 34.92 -3.20 11.71
N SER A 61 34.97 -1.97 11.20
CA SER A 61 35.66 -1.63 9.95
C SER A 61 37.19 -1.70 10.08
N GLU A 62 37.75 -1.36 11.25
CA GLU A 62 39.19 -1.36 11.50
C GLU A 62 39.76 -2.78 11.73
N LEU A 63 38.96 -3.67 12.30
CA LEU A 63 39.37 -5.01 12.68
C LEU A 63 39.35 -6.01 11.51
N PRO A 64 40.29 -7.02 11.51
CA PRO A 64 40.21 -8.18 10.65
C PRO A 64 38.92 -8.97 10.93
N VAL A 65 38.40 -9.65 9.88
CA VAL A 65 37.14 -10.41 9.97
C VAL A 65 37.17 -11.49 11.04
N ASP A 66 38.32 -12.19 11.20
CA ASP A 66 38.50 -13.25 12.17
C ASP A 66 38.39 -12.74 13.61
N GLU A 67 38.90 -11.55 13.89
CA GLU A 67 38.75 -10.89 15.21
C GLU A 67 37.31 -10.47 15.47
N VAL A 68 36.60 -9.92 14.45
CA VAL A 68 35.20 -9.58 14.58
C VAL A 68 34.34 -10.81 14.82
N ALA A 69 34.62 -11.92 14.13
CA ALA A 69 33.94 -13.20 14.34
C ALA A 69 34.22 -13.77 15.77
N SER A 70 35.43 -13.62 16.24
CA SER A 70 35.82 -14.04 17.60
C SER A 70 35.12 -13.21 18.70
N ILE A 71 35.08 -11.89 18.53
CA ILE A 71 34.38 -10.98 19.47
C ILE A 71 32.87 -11.30 19.52
N LEU A 72 32.26 -11.57 18.35
CA LEU A 72 30.85 -11.90 18.26
C LEU A 72 30.55 -13.39 18.48
N GLN A 73 31.59 -14.21 18.77
CA GLN A 73 31.48 -15.66 18.96
C GLN A 73 30.66 -16.33 17.84
N ALA A 74 30.91 -15.97 16.58
CA ALA A 74 30.17 -16.42 15.43
C ALA A 74 31.00 -17.31 14.50
N ASN A 75 30.37 -18.31 13.91
CA ASN A 75 30.98 -19.16 12.90
C ASN A 75 30.64 -18.68 11.50
N LEU A 76 31.65 -18.25 10.74
CA LEU A 76 31.46 -17.67 9.38
C LEU A 76 30.94 -18.68 8.37
N GLN A 77 31.21 -19.97 8.53
CA GLN A 77 30.81 -21.02 7.59
C GLN A 77 29.45 -21.63 7.92
N ASN A 78 29.21 -21.96 9.19
CA ASN A 78 28.03 -22.67 9.62
C ASN A 78 26.94 -21.73 10.19
N GLY A 79 27.27 -20.45 10.49
CA GLY A 79 26.37 -19.54 11.13
C GLY A 79 26.09 -19.89 12.59
N LEU A 80 25.08 -19.27 13.19
CA LEU A 80 24.67 -19.51 14.58
C LEU A 80 23.72 -20.71 14.69
N LYS A 81 23.67 -21.31 15.85
CA LYS A 81 22.68 -22.34 16.22
C LYS A 81 21.37 -21.66 16.65
N ASN A 82 20.22 -22.26 16.39
CA ASN A 82 18.92 -21.70 16.72
C ASN A 82 18.70 -21.44 18.22
N CYS A 83 19.28 -22.27 19.11
CA CYS A 83 19.25 -22.03 20.57
C CYS A 83 20.03 -20.77 20.96
N GLU A 84 21.17 -20.52 20.33
CA GLU A 84 21.99 -19.32 20.54
C GLU A 84 21.32 -18.05 20.01
N VAL A 85 20.62 -18.13 18.87
CA VAL A 85 19.82 -17.03 18.34
C VAL A 85 18.73 -16.61 19.32
N CYS A 86 18.02 -17.55 19.95
CA CYS A 86 17.02 -17.25 20.97
C CYS A 86 17.62 -16.54 22.19
N HIS A 87 18.79 -16.99 22.63
CA HIS A 87 19.50 -16.37 23.75
C HIS A 87 19.96 -14.94 23.42
N ARG A 88 20.59 -14.73 22.28
CA ARG A 88 21.02 -13.40 21.81
C ARG A 88 19.84 -12.43 21.59
N ARG A 89 18.72 -12.95 21.12
CA ARG A 89 17.49 -12.14 20.95
C ARG A 89 16.91 -11.65 22.28
N ALA A 90 16.98 -12.45 23.33
CA ALA A 90 16.56 -12.01 24.65
C ALA A 90 17.38 -10.83 25.17
N PHE A 91 18.66 -10.75 24.75
CA PHE A 91 19.60 -9.71 25.15
C PHE A 91 19.55 -8.44 24.28
N HIS A 92 19.65 -8.60 22.95
CA HIS A 92 19.75 -7.50 21.98
C HIS A 92 18.40 -7.02 21.48
N GLY A 93 17.30 -7.75 21.76
CA GLY A 93 15.97 -7.45 21.23
C GLY A 93 15.78 -7.87 19.77
N TRP A 94 14.72 -7.35 19.16
CA TRP A 94 14.40 -7.57 17.75
C TRP A 94 15.13 -6.55 16.89
N ASN A 95 15.44 -6.92 15.64
CA ASN A 95 15.99 -5.99 14.66
C ASN A 95 14.85 -5.11 14.09
N GLU A 96 14.25 -4.33 14.95
CA GLU A 96 13.16 -3.37 14.64
C GLU A 96 13.46 -2.04 15.30
N PHE A 97 12.95 -0.97 14.70
CA PHE A 97 12.94 0.35 15.33
C PHE A 97 11.72 0.45 16.23
N ASP A 98 11.91 0.89 17.45
CA ASP A 98 10.78 1.13 18.38
C ASP A 98 10.06 2.42 17.95
N ILE A 99 8.94 2.25 17.23
CA ILE A 99 8.11 3.34 16.67
C ILE A 99 7.28 4.02 17.77
N SER A 100 7.29 3.51 18.99
CA SER A 100 6.40 3.91 20.07
C SER A 100 7.00 4.91 21.05
N GLU A 101 7.12 6.19 20.67
CA GLU A 101 6.77 7.25 21.60
C GLU A 101 5.27 7.58 21.40
N ASP A 102 4.40 6.65 21.75
CA ASP A 102 2.98 6.93 21.90
C ASP A 102 2.83 8.07 22.91
N GLU A 103 2.44 9.25 22.44
CA GLU A 103 2.01 10.30 23.33
C GLU A 103 1.00 9.74 24.34
N PRO A 104 1.15 10.02 25.65
CA PRO A 104 0.26 9.45 26.66
C PRO A 104 -1.19 9.81 26.35
N LEU A 105 -2.10 8.84 26.41
CA LEU A 105 -3.50 8.97 26.02
C LEU A 105 -4.20 10.20 26.64
N TRP A 106 -3.81 10.58 27.87
CA TRP A 106 -4.35 11.75 28.54
C TRP A 106 -3.96 13.07 27.84
N LYS A 107 -2.77 13.16 27.24
CA LYS A 107 -2.31 14.33 26.48
C LYS A 107 -3.10 14.48 25.18
N LYS A 108 -3.33 13.36 24.47
CA LYS A 108 -4.21 13.31 23.30
C LYS A 108 -5.65 13.69 23.64
N TYR A 109 -6.17 13.24 24.79
CA TYR A 109 -7.48 13.62 25.27
C TYR A 109 -7.58 15.13 25.56
N ILE A 110 -6.57 15.71 26.23
CA ILE A 110 -6.53 17.16 26.50
C ILE A 110 -6.36 17.98 25.21
N SER A 111 -5.66 17.47 24.22
CA SER A 111 -5.49 18.17 22.94
C SER A 111 -6.83 18.44 22.23
N GLN A 112 -7.85 17.60 22.47
CA GLN A 112 -9.19 17.80 21.92
C GLN A 112 -9.85 19.11 22.40
N PHE A 113 -9.49 19.59 23.60
CA PHE A 113 -10.01 20.88 24.11
C PHE A 113 -9.46 22.10 23.37
N LYS A 114 -8.43 21.94 22.52
CA LYS A 114 -7.90 23.02 21.66
C LYS A 114 -8.75 23.26 20.40
N ASN A 115 -9.76 22.41 20.16
CA ASN A 115 -10.67 22.60 19.04
C ASN A 115 -11.42 23.93 19.20
N PRO A 116 -11.48 24.80 18.17
CA PRO A 116 -12.16 26.10 18.22
C PRO A 116 -13.63 26.02 18.65
N LEU A 117 -14.35 24.96 18.24
CA LEU A 117 -15.74 24.76 18.65
C LEU A 117 -15.86 24.48 20.14
N ILE A 118 -15.02 23.60 20.68
CA ILE A 118 -15.03 23.27 22.11
C ILE A 118 -14.64 24.50 22.95
N MET A 119 -13.72 25.32 22.46
CA MET A 119 -13.36 26.59 23.06
C MET A 119 -14.56 27.56 23.08
N LEU A 120 -15.34 27.62 21.99
CA LEU A 120 -16.54 28.43 21.91
C LEU A 120 -17.60 27.95 22.91
N LEU A 121 -17.83 26.64 23.02
CA LEU A 121 -18.76 26.03 23.97
C LEU A 121 -18.30 26.25 25.42
N LEU A 122 -17.01 26.17 25.72
CA LEU A 122 -16.46 26.51 27.03
C LEU A 122 -16.70 27.97 27.37
N ALA A 123 -16.50 28.89 26.41
CA ALA A 123 -16.81 30.29 26.60
C ALA A 123 -18.32 30.52 26.92
N SER A 124 -19.19 29.81 26.20
CA SER A 124 -20.65 29.82 26.46
C SER A 124 -20.98 29.30 27.84
N ALA A 125 -20.36 28.21 28.29
CA ALA A 125 -20.58 27.68 29.65
C ALA A 125 -20.14 28.68 30.72
N VAL A 126 -19.01 29.36 30.54
CA VAL A 126 -18.53 30.41 31.45
C VAL A 126 -19.50 31.58 31.50
N ILE A 127 -20.03 32.04 30.37
CA ILE A 127 -20.99 33.13 30.29
C ILE A 127 -22.29 32.72 31.01
N SER A 128 -22.79 31.50 30.82
CA SER A 128 -23.99 30.98 31.51
C SER A 128 -23.79 30.95 33.02
N VAL A 129 -22.60 30.59 33.51
CA VAL A 129 -22.26 30.67 34.95
C VAL A 129 -22.30 32.11 35.46
N LEU A 130 -21.71 33.06 34.71
CA LEU A 130 -21.69 34.47 35.07
C LEU A 130 -23.10 35.11 35.13
N MET A 131 -24.00 34.56 34.31
CA MET A 131 -25.40 34.98 34.26
C MET A 131 -26.30 34.26 35.30
N HIS A 132 -25.73 33.45 36.17
CA HIS A 132 -26.44 32.61 37.15
C HIS A 132 -27.41 31.56 36.59
N GLN A 133 -27.20 31.17 35.32
CA GLN A 133 -27.92 30.09 34.66
C GLN A 133 -27.16 28.76 34.87
N PHE A 134 -27.21 28.23 36.10
CA PHE A 134 -26.41 27.06 36.47
C PHE A 134 -26.85 25.77 35.75
N ASP A 135 -28.13 25.62 35.46
CA ASP A 135 -28.67 24.43 34.78
C ASP A 135 -28.17 24.34 33.34
N ASP A 136 -28.12 25.46 32.62
CA ASP A 136 -27.57 25.51 31.26
C ASP A 136 -26.06 25.31 31.29
N ALA A 137 -25.34 25.89 32.21
CA ALA A 137 -23.89 25.71 32.33
C ALA A 137 -23.51 24.24 32.61
N VAL A 138 -24.25 23.54 33.46
CA VAL A 138 -24.03 22.10 33.73
C VAL A 138 -24.34 21.28 32.49
N SER A 139 -25.45 21.58 31.80
CA SER A 139 -25.82 20.88 30.57
C SER A 139 -24.77 21.02 29.48
N ILE A 140 -24.28 22.25 29.24
CA ILE A 140 -23.18 22.51 28.26
C ILE A 140 -21.90 21.77 28.66
N THR A 141 -21.53 21.77 29.95
CA THR A 141 -20.32 21.08 30.42
C THR A 141 -20.41 19.57 30.22
N VAL A 142 -21.55 18.96 30.54
CA VAL A 142 -21.77 17.51 30.28
C VAL A 142 -21.67 17.19 28.80
N ALA A 143 -22.26 18.01 27.95
CA ALA A 143 -22.15 17.80 26.52
C ALA A 143 -20.72 17.93 25.99
N ILE A 144 -19.96 18.95 26.42
CA ILE A 144 -18.54 19.08 26.06
C ILE A 144 -17.77 17.78 26.39
N LEU A 145 -18.00 17.21 27.57
CA LEU A 145 -17.38 15.95 27.99
C LEU A 145 -17.76 14.78 27.08
N ILE A 146 -19.03 14.68 26.69
CA ILE A 146 -19.51 13.65 25.76
C ILE A 146 -18.83 13.84 24.40
N VAL A 147 -18.83 15.05 23.86
CA VAL A 147 -18.23 15.40 22.55
C VAL A 147 -16.75 15.09 22.51
N VAL A 148 -16.00 15.57 23.50
CA VAL A 148 -14.55 15.34 23.62
C VAL A 148 -14.24 13.85 23.69
N THR A 149 -15.05 13.10 24.45
CA THR A 149 -14.86 11.64 24.56
C THR A 149 -15.12 10.93 23.23
N VAL A 150 -16.18 11.29 22.52
CA VAL A 150 -16.50 10.69 21.22
C VAL A 150 -15.45 11.05 20.17
N ALA A 151 -15.03 12.32 20.09
CA ALA A 151 -13.97 12.78 19.18
C ALA A 151 -12.65 12.05 19.45
N PHE A 152 -12.26 11.93 20.73
CA PHE A 152 -11.07 11.18 21.12
C PHE A 152 -11.13 9.71 20.71
N VAL A 153 -12.26 9.02 20.94
CA VAL A 153 -12.44 7.61 20.53
C VAL A 153 -12.36 7.45 19.02
N GLN A 154 -12.93 8.36 18.26
CA GLN A 154 -12.90 8.34 16.80
C GLN A 154 -11.47 8.55 16.27
N GLU A 155 -10.75 9.53 16.79
CA GLU A 155 -9.36 9.83 16.39
C GLU A 155 -8.42 8.68 16.76
N TYR A 156 -8.51 8.16 17.98
CA TYR A 156 -7.74 7.01 18.45
C TYR A 156 -7.94 5.77 17.57
N ARG A 157 -9.19 5.47 17.18
CA ARG A 157 -9.47 4.35 16.26
C ARG A 157 -8.91 4.59 14.87
N SER A 158 -8.93 5.83 14.37
CA SER A 158 -8.35 6.19 13.08
C SER A 158 -6.83 6.02 13.08
N GLU A 159 -6.14 6.54 14.10
CA GLU A 159 -4.68 6.39 14.25
C GLU A 159 -4.27 4.92 14.35
N LYS A 160 -4.95 4.14 15.18
CA LYS A 160 -4.67 2.70 15.33
C LYS A 160 -4.83 1.94 14.02
N SER A 161 -5.85 2.27 13.22
CA SER A 161 -6.03 1.66 11.90
C SER A 161 -4.90 2.01 10.94
N LEU A 162 -4.35 3.24 11.00
CA LEU A 162 -3.19 3.65 10.21
C LEU A 162 -1.90 2.96 10.67
N GLU A 163 -1.70 2.80 11.97
CA GLU A 163 -0.54 2.10 12.54
C GLU A 163 -0.51 0.62 12.11
N GLU A 164 -1.66 -0.07 12.12
CA GLU A 164 -1.76 -1.45 11.64
C GLU A 164 -1.36 -1.59 10.17
N LEU A 165 -1.60 -0.55 9.32
CA LEU A 165 -1.21 -0.56 7.91
C LEU A 165 0.32 -0.48 7.70
N SER A 166 1.04 0.21 8.57
CA SER A 166 2.50 0.37 8.47
C SER A 166 3.27 -0.95 8.71
N LYS A 167 2.64 -1.92 9.38
CA LYS A 167 3.24 -3.22 9.78
C LYS A 167 3.02 -4.36 8.76
N LEU A 168 2.40 -4.09 7.60
CA LEU A 168 1.93 -5.14 6.68
C LEU A 168 3.02 -5.79 5.82
N VAL A 169 4.21 -5.20 5.68
CA VAL A 169 5.31 -5.76 4.87
C VAL A 169 6.57 -5.88 5.71
N PRO A 170 6.80 -7.01 6.39
CA PRO A 170 8.06 -7.25 7.05
C PRO A 170 9.17 -7.50 6.00
N PRO A 171 10.35 -6.87 6.10
CA PRO A 171 11.49 -7.18 5.24
C PRO A 171 11.99 -8.61 5.51
N GLU A 172 12.35 -9.32 4.43
CA GLU A 172 12.85 -10.68 4.45
C GLU A 172 14.32 -10.71 4.04
N CYS A 173 15.08 -11.73 4.48
CA CYS A 173 16.50 -11.88 4.14
C CYS A 173 16.94 -13.34 4.11
N HIS A 174 18.10 -13.61 3.49
CA HIS A 174 18.74 -14.91 3.45
C HIS A 174 19.84 -14.98 4.53
N CYS A 175 19.69 -15.86 5.47
CA CYS A 175 20.62 -16.05 6.59
C CYS A 175 21.19 -17.47 6.61
N VAL A 176 22.46 -17.62 6.96
CA VAL A 176 23.09 -18.93 7.16
C VAL A 176 22.98 -19.31 8.63
N ARG A 177 22.27 -20.38 8.92
CA ARG A 177 22.18 -20.96 10.28
C ARG A 177 22.35 -22.47 10.20
N GLU A 178 23.06 -23.06 11.13
CA GLU A 178 23.34 -24.51 11.17
C GLU A 178 23.87 -25.09 9.85
N GLY A 179 24.68 -24.31 9.12
CA GLY A 179 25.23 -24.68 7.81
C GLY A 179 24.25 -24.67 6.66
N ARG A 180 23.03 -24.14 6.84
CA ARG A 180 21.99 -24.02 5.80
C ARG A 180 21.62 -22.58 5.57
N VAL A 181 21.38 -22.22 4.31
CA VAL A 181 20.80 -20.92 3.99
C VAL A 181 19.30 -21.01 4.22
N GLU A 182 18.80 -20.22 5.15
CA GLU A 182 17.38 -20.12 5.49
C GLU A 182 16.83 -18.77 5.06
N HIS A 183 15.57 -18.74 4.66
CA HIS A 183 14.83 -17.51 4.36
C HIS A 183 14.10 -17.08 5.64
N THR A 184 14.52 -15.96 6.22
CA THR A 184 14.04 -15.49 7.52
C THR A 184 13.57 -14.03 7.43
N LEU A 185 12.73 -13.62 8.38
CA LEU A 185 12.36 -12.20 8.50
C LEU A 185 13.58 -11.41 8.99
N ALA A 186 13.82 -10.23 8.42
CA ALA A 186 14.93 -9.36 8.83
C ALA A 186 14.87 -8.99 10.33
N ARG A 187 13.66 -8.90 10.89
CA ARG A 187 13.46 -8.63 12.33
C ARG A 187 14.06 -9.74 13.25
N ASP A 188 14.20 -10.95 12.72
CA ASP A 188 14.68 -12.12 13.49
C ASP A 188 16.21 -12.20 13.55
N LEU A 189 16.94 -11.30 12.89
CA LEU A 189 18.39 -11.23 12.91
C LEU A 189 18.92 -10.77 14.27
N VAL A 190 20.04 -11.36 14.65
CA VAL A 190 20.78 -11.01 15.87
C VAL A 190 22.27 -10.75 15.54
N PRO A 191 22.99 -9.96 16.34
CA PRO A 191 24.43 -9.78 16.15
C PRO A 191 25.17 -11.12 16.13
N GLY A 192 26.02 -11.34 15.10
CA GLY A 192 26.73 -12.59 14.85
C GLY A 192 26.08 -13.50 13.80
N ASP A 193 24.86 -13.23 13.33
CA ASP A 193 24.26 -13.96 12.21
C ASP A 193 25.05 -13.70 10.90
N THR A 194 25.08 -14.70 10.03
CA THR A 194 25.69 -14.58 8.70
C THR A 194 24.60 -14.36 7.65
N VAL A 195 24.63 -13.22 6.95
CA VAL A 195 23.65 -12.84 5.93
C VAL A 195 24.27 -12.95 4.54
N CYS A 196 23.49 -13.50 3.59
CA CYS A 196 23.85 -13.56 2.17
C CYS A 196 23.11 -12.44 1.44
N LEU A 197 23.86 -11.64 0.66
CA LEU A 197 23.35 -10.55 -0.17
C LEU A 197 23.47 -10.89 -1.64
N SER A 198 22.43 -10.59 -2.40
CA SER A 198 22.34 -10.73 -3.85
C SER A 198 21.85 -9.43 -4.49
N VAL A 199 21.99 -9.32 -5.82
CA VAL A 199 21.54 -8.15 -6.58
C VAL A 199 20.04 -7.93 -6.36
N GLY A 200 19.69 -6.74 -5.94
CA GLY A 200 18.30 -6.34 -5.68
C GLY A 200 17.83 -6.50 -4.23
N ASP A 201 18.67 -7.08 -3.36
CA ASP A 201 18.36 -7.23 -1.94
C ASP A 201 18.57 -5.89 -1.20
N ARG A 202 17.78 -5.69 -0.17
CA ARG A 202 18.00 -4.64 0.82
C ARG A 202 18.85 -5.18 1.95
N VAL A 203 19.84 -4.43 2.38
CA VAL A 203 20.69 -4.82 3.51
C VAL A 203 19.87 -4.79 4.81
N PRO A 204 19.68 -5.95 5.48
CA PRO A 204 18.70 -6.06 6.57
C PRO A 204 19.21 -5.58 7.93
N ALA A 205 20.52 -5.44 8.09
CA ALA A 205 21.20 -4.99 9.30
C ALA A 205 22.59 -4.45 8.93
N ASP A 206 23.30 -3.82 9.82
CA ASP A 206 24.69 -3.43 9.54
C ASP A 206 25.57 -4.68 9.49
N LEU A 207 26.25 -4.89 8.35
CA LEU A 207 27.03 -6.09 8.05
C LEU A 207 28.52 -5.77 7.87
N ARG A 208 29.41 -6.49 8.57
CA ARG A 208 30.83 -6.57 8.23
C ARG A 208 31.04 -7.62 7.15
N LEU A 209 31.45 -7.20 5.96
CA LEU A 209 31.64 -8.08 4.82
C LEU A 209 32.90 -8.92 4.97
N PHE A 210 32.82 -10.24 4.71
CA PHE A 210 33.95 -11.15 4.69
C PHE A 210 34.13 -11.86 3.34
N GLU A 211 33.08 -11.90 2.52
CA GLU A 211 33.09 -12.39 1.15
C GLU A 211 32.32 -11.39 0.28
N ALA A 212 32.96 -10.83 -0.73
CA ALA A 212 32.33 -9.90 -1.67
C ALA A 212 32.90 -10.10 -3.07
N VAL A 213 32.01 -10.23 -4.06
CA VAL A 213 32.37 -10.39 -5.48
C VAL A 213 31.64 -9.29 -6.26
N ASP A 214 32.40 -8.32 -6.77
CA ASP A 214 31.92 -7.16 -7.53
C ASP A 214 30.73 -6.44 -6.86
N LEU A 215 30.72 -6.38 -5.51
CA LEU A 215 29.63 -5.80 -4.77
C LEU A 215 29.64 -4.28 -4.89
N SER A 216 28.51 -3.73 -5.31
CA SER A 216 28.23 -2.29 -5.29
C SER A 216 26.88 -2.03 -4.65
N VAL A 217 26.84 -1.10 -3.71
CA VAL A 217 25.69 -0.77 -2.87
C VAL A 217 25.32 0.70 -3.04
N ASP A 218 24.02 0.97 -3.12
CA ASP A 218 23.47 2.33 -3.16
C ASP A 218 23.27 2.82 -1.73
N GLU A 219 24.08 3.75 -1.31
CA GLU A 219 24.07 4.35 0.03
C GLU A 219 23.47 5.76 0.05
N SER A 220 22.78 6.16 -1.02
CA SER A 220 22.18 7.49 -1.16
C SER A 220 21.24 7.89 0.00
N SER A 221 20.61 6.90 0.63
CA SER A 221 19.73 7.11 1.81
C SER A 221 20.48 7.55 3.07
N LEU A 222 21.78 7.21 3.19
CA LEU A 222 22.61 7.55 4.34
C LEU A 222 23.58 8.69 4.05
N THR A 223 24.20 8.69 2.88
CA THR A 223 25.27 9.60 2.51
C THR A 223 24.82 10.77 1.66
N GLY A 224 23.63 10.68 1.04
CA GLY A 224 23.13 11.64 0.06
C GLY A 224 23.81 11.54 -1.32
N GLU A 225 24.83 10.69 -1.49
CA GLU A 225 25.51 10.51 -2.77
C GLU A 225 24.76 9.52 -3.65
N THR A 226 24.49 9.89 -4.90
CA THR A 226 23.71 9.08 -5.86
C THR A 226 24.54 8.02 -6.59
N ALA A 227 25.87 8.07 -6.50
CA ALA A 227 26.75 7.08 -7.11
C ALA A 227 26.82 5.81 -6.22
N PRO A 228 26.66 4.59 -6.78
CA PRO A 228 26.83 3.37 -6.01
C PRO A 228 28.25 3.20 -5.49
N CYS A 229 28.41 2.82 -4.22
CA CYS A 229 29.68 2.58 -3.58
C CYS A 229 30.18 1.15 -3.81
N ALA A 230 31.38 0.98 -4.34
CA ALA A 230 32.03 -0.34 -4.44
C ALA A 230 32.49 -0.80 -3.04
N LYS A 231 32.19 -2.06 -2.68
CA LYS A 231 32.51 -2.65 -1.37
C LYS A 231 33.67 -3.64 -1.44
N SER A 232 34.46 -3.69 -0.39
CA SER A 232 35.63 -4.57 -0.23
C SER A 232 35.55 -5.34 1.09
N THR A 233 36.43 -6.34 1.27
CA THR A 233 36.48 -7.15 2.50
C THR A 233 37.68 -6.77 3.38
N SER A 234 38.64 -6.01 2.87
CA SER A 234 39.86 -5.63 3.60
C SER A 234 39.61 -4.68 4.77
N PRO A 235 40.34 -4.81 5.90
CA PRO A 235 40.26 -3.87 7.00
C PRO A 235 40.63 -2.46 6.57
N GLN A 236 39.93 -1.45 7.09
CA GLN A 236 40.15 -0.04 6.76
C GLN A 236 41.05 0.61 7.82
N PRO A 237 42.07 1.41 7.40
CA PRO A 237 42.92 2.13 8.35
C PRO A 237 42.14 3.14 9.20
N ALA A 238 42.44 3.24 10.50
CA ALA A 238 41.78 4.16 11.43
C ALA A 238 41.86 5.64 11.00
N ALA A 239 42.91 6.04 10.25
CA ALA A 239 43.08 7.40 9.76
C ALA A 239 42.07 7.82 8.66
N THR A 240 41.52 6.86 7.92
CA THR A 240 40.52 7.12 6.84
C THR A 240 39.08 6.81 7.25
N ASN A 241 38.84 6.38 8.48
CA ASN A 241 37.55 5.86 8.96
C ASN A 241 36.66 6.94 9.62
N GLY A 242 36.84 8.23 9.25
CA GLY A 242 36.05 9.35 9.78
C GLY A 242 34.60 9.37 9.25
N ASP A 243 34.45 9.22 7.94
CA ASP A 243 33.15 9.32 7.25
C ASP A 243 32.55 7.93 6.97
N LEU A 244 31.21 7.87 6.88
CA LEU A 244 30.46 6.65 6.53
C LEU A 244 30.89 6.10 5.17
N THR A 245 31.11 6.98 4.20
CA THR A 245 31.54 6.64 2.82
C THR A 245 32.91 5.95 2.77
N SER A 246 33.80 6.20 3.73
CA SER A 246 35.13 5.59 3.81
C SER A 246 35.12 4.13 4.27
N ARG A 247 34.02 3.68 4.90
CA ARG A 247 33.88 2.30 5.42
C ARG A 247 33.44 1.34 4.34
N SER A 248 34.30 1.12 3.34
CA SER A 248 33.99 0.26 2.18
C SER A 248 33.77 -1.22 2.49
N ASN A 249 34.13 -1.68 3.70
CA ASN A 249 33.97 -3.05 4.16
C ASN A 249 32.74 -3.30 5.05
N ILE A 250 31.89 -2.27 5.22
CA ILE A 250 30.62 -2.34 5.92
C ILE A 250 29.48 -2.10 4.91
N ALA A 251 28.45 -2.94 4.94
CA ALA A 251 27.18 -2.71 4.27
C ALA A 251 26.17 -2.25 5.32
N PHE A 252 25.62 -1.05 5.14
CA PHE A 252 24.75 -0.41 6.12
C PHE A 252 23.29 -0.84 5.96
N MET A 253 22.58 -0.98 7.08
CA MET A 253 21.15 -1.28 7.10
C MET A 253 20.35 -0.30 6.24
N GLY A 254 19.38 -0.82 5.48
CA GLY A 254 18.50 0.01 4.67
C GLY A 254 19.02 0.36 3.28
N THR A 255 20.28 0.09 2.96
CA THR A 255 20.90 0.33 1.65
C THR A 255 20.57 -0.79 0.65
N LEU A 256 20.75 -0.53 -0.66
CA LEU A 256 20.30 -1.44 -1.72
C LEU A 256 21.48 -1.99 -2.54
N VAL A 257 21.51 -3.31 -2.74
CA VAL A 257 22.54 -3.97 -3.57
C VAL A 257 22.26 -3.75 -5.04
N ARG A 258 23.14 -3.02 -5.74
CA ARG A 258 23.02 -2.73 -7.18
C ARG A 258 23.62 -3.79 -8.07
N CYS A 259 24.78 -4.31 -7.70
CA CYS A 259 25.43 -5.42 -8.42
C CYS A 259 26.29 -6.25 -7.48
N GLY A 260 26.67 -7.47 -7.93
CA GLY A 260 27.49 -8.40 -7.19
C GLY A 260 26.74 -9.26 -6.16
N LYS A 261 27.53 -10.00 -5.38
CA LYS A 261 27.05 -10.82 -4.26
C LYS A 261 28.03 -10.73 -3.10
N ALA A 262 27.52 -10.90 -1.88
CA ALA A 262 28.37 -10.86 -0.69
C ALA A 262 27.81 -11.72 0.44
N LYS A 263 28.70 -12.04 1.40
CA LYS A 263 28.31 -12.52 2.72
C LYS A 263 28.91 -11.61 3.78
N GLY A 264 28.11 -11.32 4.80
CA GLY A 264 28.50 -10.47 5.90
C GLY A 264 28.02 -10.99 7.24
N ILE A 265 28.72 -10.65 8.29
CA ILE A 265 28.35 -10.92 9.68
C ILE A 265 27.60 -9.71 10.25
N VAL A 266 26.48 -9.92 10.91
CA VAL A 266 25.68 -8.87 11.55
C VAL A 266 26.44 -8.30 12.75
N ILE A 267 26.68 -6.96 12.71
CA ILE A 267 27.38 -6.22 13.79
C ILE A 267 26.43 -5.31 14.57
N GLY A 268 25.43 -4.72 13.91
CA GLY A 268 24.44 -3.81 14.50
C GLY A 268 23.05 -4.11 14.02
N THR A 269 22.06 -4.04 14.92
CA THR A 269 20.64 -4.31 14.64
C THR A 269 19.76 -3.19 15.20
N GLY A 270 18.65 -2.87 14.52
CA GLY A 270 17.64 -1.92 14.98
C GLY A 270 18.22 -0.55 15.34
N GLU A 271 17.95 -0.07 16.54
CA GLU A 271 18.42 1.23 17.03
C GLU A 271 19.96 1.35 17.14
N ASN A 272 20.68 0.24 17.23
CA ASN A 272 22.13 0.19 17.30
C ASN A 272 22.81 0.17 15.92
N SER A 273 22.05 0.32 14.84
CA SER A 273 22.57 0.50 13.47
C SER A 273 22.84 1.97 13.17
N GLU A 274 23.70 2.24 12.19
CA GLU A 274 23.96 3.62 11.72
C GLU A 274 22.69 4.28 11.16
N PHE A 275 21.79 3.50 10.59
CA PHE A 275 20.48 3.97 10.13
C PHE A 275 19.53 4.32 11.29
N GLY A 276 19.73 3.75 12.47
CA GLY A 276 18.92 4.00 13.67
C GLY A 276 18.93 5.48 14.10
N GLU A 277 20.07 6.15 14.01
CA GLU A 277 20.17 7.59 14.31
C GLU A 277 19.42 8.45 13.29
N VAL A 278 19.54 8.11 12.00
CA VAL A 278 18.83 8.81 10.91
C VAL A 278 17.32 8.60 11.03
N PHE A 279 16.90 7.40 11.39
CA PHE A 279 15.49 7.07 11.58
C PHE A 279 14.84 7.91 12.71
N LYS A 280 15.53 8.11 13.82
CA LYS A 280 15.04 8.99 14.91
C LYS A 280 14.82 10.44 14.46
N MET A 281 15.66 10.93 13.55
CA MET A 281 15.48 12.28 12.96
C MET A 281 14.29 12.34 11.99
N MET A 282 14.02 11.25 11.24
CA MET A 282 12.91 11.18 10.28
C MET A 282 11.55 11.01 10.95
N GLN A 283 11.47 10.49 12.15
CA GLN A 283 10.22 10.29 12.91
C GLN A 283 9.48 11.61 13.23
N ALA A 284 10.14 12.74 13.15
CA ALA A 284 9.55 14.05 13.42
C ALA A 284 8.65 14.59 12.28
N GLU A 285 8.64 13.98 11.10
CA GLU A 285 7.83 14.42 9.97
C GLU A 285 6.47 13.69 9.92
N GLU A 286 5.38 14.47 9.95
CA GLU A 286 4.03 13.95 9.77
C GLU A 286 3.85 13.36 8.36
N ALA A 287 3.09 12.25 8.26
CA ALA A 287 2.77 11.64 6.98
C ALA A 287 2.04 12.64 6.05
N PRO A 288 2.43 12.75 4.77
CA PRO A 288 1.84 13.73 3.85
C PRO A 288 0.35 13.44 3.62
N LYS A 289 -0.48 14.49 3.79
CA LYS A 289 -1.92 14.41 3.52
C LYS A 289 -2.21 14.14 2.05
N THR A 290 -3.25 13.34 1.79
CA THR A 290 -3.71 13.07 0.42
C THR A 290 -4.27 14.33 -0.26
N PRO A 291 -4.25 14.42 -1.60
CA PRO A 291 -4.89 15.50 -2.34
C PRO A 291 -6.37 15.68 -1.95
N LEU A 292 -7.08 14.57 -1.73
CA LEU A 292 -8.46 14.56 -1.28
C LEU A 292 -8.61 15.14 0.12
N GLN A 293 -7.76 14.76 1.07
CA GLN A 293 -7.76 15.33 2.42
C GLN A 293 -7.48 16.83 2.38
N LYS A 294 -6.49 17.29 1.57
CA LYS A 294 -6.22 18.73 1.37
C LYS A 294 -7.43 19.46 0.79
N SER A 295 -8.11 18.86 -0.19
CA SER A 295 -9.33 19.44 -0.78
C SER A 295 -10.47 19.51 0.23
N MET A 296 -10.60 18.50 1.12
CA MET A 296 -11.60 18.51 2.19
C MET A 296 -11.30 19.54 3.28
N ASP A 297 -10.04 19.66 3.69
CA ASP A 297 -9.59 20.70 4.63
C ASP A 297 -9.87 22.10 4.08
N LEU A 298 -9.62 22.32 2.79
CA LEU A 298 -9.91 23.59 2.10
C LEU A 298 -11.41 23.85 2.06
N LEU A 299 -12.21 22.84 1.69
CA LEU A 299 -13.67 22.92 1.67
C LEU A 299 -14.22 23.24 3.07
N GLY A 300 -13.72 22.57 4.09
CA GLY A 300 -14.09 22.84 5.49
C GLY A 300 -13.80 24.29 5.90
N LYS A 301 -12.61 24.81 5.57
CA LYS A 301 -12.24 26.21 5.83
C LYS A 301 -13.15 27.19 5.10
N GLN A 302 -13.45 26.93 3.82
CA GLN A 302 -14.35 27.79 3.03
C GLN A 302 -15.77 27.80 3.59
N LEU A 303 -16.32 26.62 3.91
CA LEU A 303 -17.64 26.49 4.54
C LEU A 303 -17.69 27.23 5.87
N SER A 304 -16.68 27.05 6.74
CA SER A 304 -16.60 27.76 8.00
C SER A 304 -16.58 29.29 7.80
N LEU A 305 -15.78 29.78 6.84
CA LEU A 305 -15.73 31.22 6.53
C LEU A 305 -17.08 31.77 6.08
N TYR A 306 -17.76 31.08 5.13
CA TYR A 306 -19.11 31.48 4.68
C TYR A 306 -20.13 31.44 5.82
N SER A 307 -20.04 30.41 6.66
CA SER A 307 -20.94 30.26 7.81
C SER A 307 -20.75 31.38 8.83
N PHE A 308 -19.52 31.74 9.17
CA PHE A 308 -19.26 32.91 10.03
C PHE A 308 -19.78 34.22 9.44
N GLY A 309 -19.68 34.41 8.09
CA GLY A 309 -20.28 35.53 7.42
C GLY A 309 -21.81 35.58 7.58
N ILE A 310 -22.49 34.46 7.38
CA ILE A 310 -23.94 34.33 7.57
C ILE A 310 -24.34 34.57 9.04
N ILE A 311 -23.60 34.03 9.99
CA ILE A 311 -23.82 34.24 11.43
C ILE A 311 -23.72 35.72 11.78
N GLY A 312 -22.70 36.43 11.24
CA GLY A 312 -22.54 37.88 11.48
C GLY A 312 -23.73 38.67 10.94
N ILE A 313 -24.21 38.34 9.73
CA ILE A 313 -25.40 38.99 9.14
C ILE A 313 -26.66 38.75 9.98
N ILE A 314 -26.87 37.50 10.42
CA ILE A 314 -28.06 37.12 11.23
C ILE A 314 -28.02 37.79 12.60
N MET A 315 -26.86 37.86 13.23
CA MET A 315 -26.69 38.58 14.48
C MET A 315 -27.00 40.09 14.33
N LEU A 316 -26.55 40.71 13.25
CA LEU A 316 -26.82 42.10 12.91
C LEU A 316 -28.32 42.33 12.71
N VAL A 317 -29.00 41.46 11.93
CA VAL A 317 -30.45 41.54 11.69
C VAL A 317 -31.24 41.38 13.00
N GLY A 318 -30.86 40.41 13.84
CA GLY A 318 -31.51 40.20 15.11
C GLY A 318 -31.34 41.38 16.10
N TRP A 319 -30.16 42.01 16.07
CA TRP A 319 -29.91 43.26 16.84
C TRP A 319 -30.79 44.38 16.34
N LEU A 320 -30.90 44.56 15.02
CA LEU A 320 -31.81 45.56 14.39
C LEU A 320 -33.28 45.28 14.70
N GLN A 321 -33.68 44.05 14.93
CA GLN A 321 -35.04 43.65 15.40
C GLN A 321 -35.30 43.88 16.88
N GLY A 322 -34.27 44.36 17.63
CA GLY A 322 -34.41 44.68 19.05
C GLY A 322 -34.36 43.48 19.99
N LYS A 323 -33.82 42.36 19.57
CA LYS A 323 -33.62 41.17 20.43
C LYS A 323 -32.50 41.43 21.44
N HIS A 324 -32.62 40.81 22.62
CA HIS A 324 -31.55 40.91 23.64
C HIS A 324 -30.22 40.31 23.11
N ILE A 325 -29.13 40.93 23.49
CA ILE A 325 -27.75 40.50 23.03
C ILE A 325 -27.45 39.07 23.46
N LEU A 326 -27.96 38.61 24.63
CA LEU A 326 -27.78 37.25 25.13
C LEU A 326 -28.50 36.21 24.27
N ASP A 327 -29.74 36.49 23.86
CA ASP A 327 -30.49 35.59 22.96
C ASP A 327 -29.80 35.49 21.63
N MET A 328 -29.24 36.59 21.11
CA MET A 328 -28.47 36.61 19.87
C MET A 328 -27.17 35.84 20.00
N PHE A 329 -26.50 35.91 21.18
CA PHE A 329 -25.30 35.11 21.44
C PHE A 329 -25.61 33.59 21.41
N THR A 330 -26.68 33.17 22.07
CA THR A 330 -27.14 31.77 22.09
C THR A 330 -27.49 31.28 20.68
N ILE A 331 -28.16 32.10 19.87
CA ILE A 331 -28.46 31.80 18.48
C ILE A 331 -27.15 31.72 17.66
N GLY A 332 -26.20 32.63 17.87
CA GLY A 332 -24.89 32.63 17.23
C GLY A 332 -24.08 31.37 17.53
N VAL A 333 -24.07 30.91 18.77
CA VAL A 333 -23.45 29.65 19.19
C VAL A 333 -24.12 28.45 18.49
N SER A 334 -25.44 28.40 18.46
CA SER A 334 -26.22 27.33 17.79
C SER A 334 -25.91 27.27 16.31
N LEU A 335 -25.83 28.42 15.64
CA LEU A 335 -25.48 28.54 14.23
C LEU A 335 -24.03 28.11 13.96
N ALA A 336 -23.10 28.49 14.85
CA ALA A 336 -21.70 28.07 14.72
C ALA A 336 -21.55 26.55 14.84
N VAL A 337 -22.22 25.93 15.80
CA VAL A 337 -22.25 24.46 15.97
C VAL A 337 -22.86 23.76 14.76
N ALA A 338 -23.96 24.31 14.21
CA ALA A 338 -24.61 23.74 13.02
C ALA A 338 -23.75 23.84 11.76
N ALA A 339 -22.92 24.89 11.66
CA ALA A 339 -22.20 25.25 10.46
C ALA A 339 -20.87 24.52 10.26
N ILE A 340 -20.23 24.04 11.31
CA ILE A 340 -18.90 23.41 11.25
C ILE A 340 -19.03 21.89 11.09
N PRO A 341 -18.66 21.33 9.91
CA PRO A 341 -18.70 19.89 9.67
C PRO A 341 -17.44 19.21 10.24
N GLU A 342 -17.34 19.04 11.54
CA GLU A 342 -16.14 18.52 12.22
C GLU A 342 -15.79 17.09 11.85
N GLY A 343 -16.78 16.25 11.55
CA GLY A 343 -16.57 14.85 11.19
C GLY A 343 -15.94 14.62 9.80
N LEU A 344 -15.93 15.63 8.93
CA LEU A 344 -15.60 15.47 7.52
C LEU A 344 -14.15 14.97 7.26
N PRO A 345 -13.08 15.55 7.84
CA PRO A 345 -11.72 15.05 7.62
C PRO A 345 -11.50 13.66 8.24
N ILE A 346 -12.08 13.43 9.43
CA ILE A 346 -11.93 12.17 10.19
C ILE A 346 -12.56 11.01 9.40
N VAL A 347 -13.79 11.18 8.91
CA VAL A 347 -14.49 10.14 8.16
C VAL A 347 -13.79 9.83 6.82
N VAL A 348 -13.24 10.83 6.14
CA VAL A 348 -12.43 10.61 4.92
C VAL A 348 -11.21 9.75 5.22
N THR A 349 -10.47 10.07 6.28
CA THR A 349 -9.29 9.29 6.70
C THR A 349 -9.67 7.86 7.08
N VAL A 350 -10.73 7.68 7.88
CA VAL A 350 -11.24 6.34 8.26
C VAL A 350 -11.70 5.56 7.02
N THR A 351 -12.39 6.20 6.08
CA THR A 351 -12.86 5.55 4.84
C THR A 351 -11.68 5.08 3.98
N LEU A 352 -10.64 5.90 3.82
CA LEU A 352 -9.41 5.54 3.11
C LEU A 352 -8.69 4.38 3.81
N ALA A 353 -8.51 4.43 5.13
CA ALA A 353 -7.87 3.38 5.91
C ALA A 353 -8.62 2.04 5.81
N LEU A 354 -9.95 2.05 5.97
CA LEU A 354 -10.78 0.85 5.82
C LEU A 354 -10.78 0.32 4.37
N GLY A 355 -10.67 1.21 3.39
CA GLY A 355 -10.48 0.85 1.99
C GLY A 355 -9.16 0.11 1.77
N VAL A 356 -8.06 0.62 2.31
CA VAL A 356 -6.75 -0.08 2.27
C VAL A 356 -6.83 -1.44 2.95
N MET A 357 -7.48 -1.56 4.11
CA MET A 357 -7.67 -2.86 4.78
C MET A 357 -8.47 -3.86 3.91
N ARG A 358 -9.44 -3.39 3.12
CA ARG A 358 -10.15 -4.25 2.16
C ARG A 358 -9.25 -4.67 0.98
N MET A 359 -8.39 -3.77 0.50
CA MET A 359 -7.40 -4.09 -0.53
C MET A 359 -6.41 -5.14 -0.03
N VAL A 360 -5.96 -5.03 1.21
CA VAL A 360 -5.09 -6.04 1.85
C VAL A 360 -5.76 -7.42 1.92
N LYS A 361 -7.03 -7.48 2.28
CA LYS A 361 -7.80 -8.74 2.25
C LYS A 361 -7.90 -9.34 0.83
N LYS A 362 -7.83 -8.50 -0.20
CA LYS A 362 -7.74 -8.88 -1.61
C LYS A 362 -6.28 -9.06 -2.08
N ARG A 363 -5.32 -9.15 -1.15
CA ARG A 363 -3.89 -9.37 -1.42
C ARG A 363 -3.15 -8.22 -2.12
N ALA A 364 -3.70 -7.01 -2.09
CA ALA A 364 -3.04 -5.79 -2.52
C ALA A 364 -2.65 -4.93 -1.32
N ILE A 365 -1.35 -4.77 -1.06
CA ILE A 365 -0.83 -3.94 0.03
C ILE A 365 -0.50 -2.56 -0.52
N VAL A 366 -1.19 -1.54 -0.02
CA VAL A 366 -0.96 -0.13 -0.39
C VAL A 366 -0.11 0.52 0.70
N LYS A 367 1.04 1.07 0.33
CA LYS A 367 1.99 1.69 1.26
C LYS A 367 1.64 3.14 1.61
N LYS A 368 1.01 3.86 0.68
CA LYS A 368 0.70 5.28 0.83
C LYS A 368 -0.79 5.54 0.60
N LEU A 369 -1.46 6.17 1.55
CA LEU A 369 -2.88 6.52 1.43
C LEU A 369 -3.26 7.30 0.16
N PRO A 370 -2.46 8.27 -0.36
CA PRO A 370 -2.78 8.99 -1.59
C PRO A 370 -3.03 8.09 -2.80
N ILE A 371 -2.37 6.93 -2.86
CA ILE A 371 -2.47 5.99 -3.98
C ILE A 371 -3.87 5.39 -4.13
N VAL A 372 -4.60 5.23 -3.04
CA VAL A 372 -6.00 4.74 -3.08
C VAL A 372 -6.88 5.65 -3.95
N GLU A 373 -6.66 6.96 -3.84
CA GLU A 373 -7.35 7.95 -4.66
C GLU A 373 -6.91 7.86 -6.12
N THR A 374 -5.60 7.79 -6.37
CA THR A 374 -5.01 7.73 -7.70
C THR A 374 -5.42 6.45 -8.44
N LEU A 375 -5.53 5.29 -7.74
CA LEU A 375 -6.05 4.04 -8.30
C LEU A 375 -7.44 4.20 -8.93
N GLY A 376 -8.33 4.97 -8.29
CA GLY A 376 -9.66 5.27 -8.84
C GLY A 376 -9.65 6.13 -10.11
N CYS A 377 -8.53 6.79 -10.41
CA CYS A 377 -8.31 7.64 -11.58
C CYS A 377 -7.49 6.96 -12.68
N CYS A 378 -6.92 5.78 -12.43
CA CYS A 378 -6.06 5.06 -13.36
C CYS A 378 -6.78 4.76 -14.67
N ASN A 379 -6.16 5.14 -15.80
CA ASN A 379 -6.68 4.92 -17.13
C ASN A 379 -5.72 4.18 -18.06
N VAL A 380 -4.43 4.07 -17.68
CA VAL A 380 -3.42 3.33 -18.44
C VAL A 380 -2.62 2.45 -17.49
N ILE A 381 -2.45 1.17 -17.83
CA ILE A 381 -1.60 0.24 -17.11
C ILE A 381 -0.44 -0.14 -18.02
N CYS A 382 0.78 0.20 -17.63
CA CYS A 382 2.01 -0.24 -18.24
C CYS A 382 2.57 -1.44 -17.48
N SER A 383 2.84 -2.54 -18.16
CA SER A 383 3.33 -3.74 -17.51
C SER A 383 4.64 -4.22 -18.12
N ASP A 384 5.59 -4.62 -17.28
CA ASP A 384 6.67 -5.47 -17.73
C ASP A 384 6.15 -6.91 -17.99
N LYS A 385 6.91 -7.69 -18.74
CA LYS A 385 6.53 -9.06 -19.09
C LYS A 385 6.95 -10.07 -18.04
N THR A 386 8.27 -10.12 -17.78
CA THR A 386 8.92 -11.21 -17.05
C THR A 386 8.67 -11.02 -15.55
N GLY A 387 8.21 -12.06 -14.84
CA GLY A 387 7.93 -12.00 -13.41
C GLY A 387 6.66 -11.23 -13.01
N THR A 388 6.12 -10.45 -13.94
CA THR A 388 4.91 -9.64 -13.72
C THR A 388 3.68 -10.29 -14.37
N LEU A 389 3.74 -10.53 -15.70
CA LEU A 389 2.68 -11.19 -16.47
C LEU A 389 2.92 -12.70 -16.61
N THR A 390 4.14 -13.15 -16.32
CA THR A 390 4.55 -14.55 -16.35
C THR A 390 4.98 -14.98 -14.96
N LYS A 391 4.86 -16.28 -14.64
CA LYS A 391 5.30 -16.87 -13.37
C LYS A 391 6.80 -16.77 -13.09
N ASN A 392 7.59 -16.21 -14.03
CA ASN A 392 9.04 -16.21 -13.98
C ASN A 392 9.67 -17.62 -13.87
N GLU A 393 8.91 -18.66 -14.17
CA GLU A 393 9.40 -20.04 -14.28
C GLU A 393 9.89 -20.26 -15.72
N MET A 394 11.15 -20.60 -15.86
CA MET A 394 11.74 -20.91 -17.16
C MET A 394 11.97 -22.41 -17.30
N THR A 395 11.66 -22.95 -18.48
CA THR A 395 11.90 -24.35 -18.81
C THR A 395 12.66 -24.42 -20.14
N VAL A 396 13.62 -25.34 -20.22
CA VAL A 396 14.25 -25.67 -21.49
C VAL A 396 13.26 -26.44 -22.35
N THR A 397 13.08 -26.03 -23.62
CA THR A 397 12.21 -26.71 -24.56
C THR A 397 12.97 -27.22 -25.80
N HIS A 398 14.05 -26.54 -26.21
CA HIS A 398 14.83 -26.92 -27.36
C HIS A 398 16.32 -26.82 -27.05
N ILE A 399 17.08 -27.78 -27.54
CA ILE A 399 18.57 -27.81 -27.51
C ILE A 399 19.08 -27.91 -28.94
N PHE A 400 20.00 -27.02 -29.27
CA PHE A 400 20.73 -27.08 -30.55
C PHE A 400 22.20 -27.24 -30.28
N THR A 401 22.83 -28.27 -30.85
CA THR A 401 24.24 -28.59 -30.64
C THR A 401 25.11 -28.01 -31.75
N SER A 402 26.42 -27.88 -31.52
CA SER A 402 27.38 -27.35 -32.49
C SER A 402 27.54 -28.24 -33.71
N ASP A 403 27.20 -29.51 -33.63
CA ASP A 403 27.18 -30.48 -34.73
C ASP A 403 25.85 -30.53 -35.51
N GLY A 404 24.93 -29.62 -35.20
CA GLY A 404 23.68 -29.44 -35.94
C GLY A 404 22.51 -30.29 -35.46
N GLN A 405 22.63 -31.03 -34.33
CA GLN A 405 21.53 -31.82 -33.76
C GLN A 405 20.50 -30.91 -33.07
N ARG A 406 19.22 -31.23 -33.19
CA ARG A 406 18.10 -30.53 -32.54
C ARG A 406 17.35 -31.49 -31.65
N ALA A 407 17.36 -31.27 -30.34
CA ALA A 407 16.59 -32.04 -29.40
C ALA A 407 15.44 -31.19 -28.80
N GLU A 408 14.33 -31.84 -28.58
CA GLU A 408 13.16 -31.23 -27.88
C GLU A 408 13.12 -31.73 -26.45
N VAL A 409 12.71 -30.84 -25.52
CA VAL A 409 12.60 -31.15 -24.11
C VAL A 409 11.14 -30.97 -23.68
N THR A 410 10.56 -32.03 -23.13
CA THR A 410 9.18 -32.04 -22.62
C THR A 410 9.14 -31.73 -21.14
N GLY A 411 7.91 -31.46 -20.61
CA GLY A 411 7.68 -31.17 -19.21
C GLY A 411 7.93 -29.69 -18.85
N VAL A 412 7.22 -29.18 -17.85
CA VAL A 412 7.22 -27.78 -17.41
C VAL A 412 7.56 -27.70 -15.93
N GLY A 413 8.29 -26.64 -15.52
CA GLY A 413 8.63 -26.37 -14.12
C GLY A 413 9.97 -27.00 -13.66
N TYR A 414 10.30 -26.79 -12.37
CA TYR A 414 11.55 -27.20 -11.74
C TYR A 414 11.45 -28.59 -11.10
N ASN A 415 11.08 -29.58 -11.92
CA ASN A 415 10.88 -30.95 -11.48
C ASN A 415 11.56 -31.94 -12.44
N ARG A 416 11.60 -33.22 -12.08
CA ARG A 416 12.17 -34.32 -12.89
C ARG A 416 11.26 -34.82 -14.00
N PHE A 417 10.00 -34.33 -14.07
CA PHE A 417 9.03 -34.81 -15.07
C PHE A 417 9.32 -34.18 -16.44
N GLY A 418 9.54 -35.00 -17.41
CA GLY A 418 9.88 -34.63 -18.79
C GLY A 418 11.05 -35.42 -19.31
N GLU A 419 11.20 -35.42 -20.65
CA GLU A 419 12.17 -36.20 -21.38
C GLU A 419 12.86 -35.30 -22.40
N VAL A 420 14.11 -35.64 -22.74
CA VAL A 420 14.85 -35.04 -23.84
C VAL A 420 14.78 -35.99 -25.04
N VAL A 421 14.19 -35.53 -26.14
CA VAL A 421 13.90 -36.34 -27.32
C VAL A 421 14.75 -35.82 -28.48
N LEU A 422 15.54 -36.69 -29.13
CA LEU A 422 16.31 -36.43 -30.33
C LEU A 422 15.87 -37.41 -31.41
N ASP A 423 15.34 -36.90 -32.53
CA ASP A 423 14.87 -37.68 -33.67
C ASP A 423 13.86 -38.81 -33.33
N GLY A 424 13.12 -38.65 -32.23
CA GLY A 424 12.14 -39.63 -31.73
C GLY A 424 12.65 -40.54 -30.60
N ASP A 425 13.94 -40.54 -30.34
CA ASP A 425 14.57 -41.32 -29.27
C ASP A 425 14.76 -40.50 -27.98
N VAL A 426 14.46 -41.11 -26.84
CA VAL A 426 14.65 -40.46 -25.51
C VAL A 426 16.11 -40.59 -25.10
N ILE A 427 16.72 -39.46 -24.77
CA ILE A 427 18.12 -39.40 -24.33
C ILE A 427 18.17 -39.28 -22.80
N HIS A 428 18.90 -40.20 -22.18
CA HIS A 428 19.19 -40.20 -20.74
C HIS A 428 20.68 -40.23 -20.45
N GLY A 429 21.10 -39.58 -19.41
CA GLY A 429 22.49 -39.59 -18.90
C GLY A 429 23.48 -39.11 -19.95
N TYR A 430 24.55 -39.90 -20.12
CA TYR A 430 25.66 -39.61 -21.06
C TYR A 430 25.49 -40.28 -22.44
N ASN A 431 24.34 -40.73 -22.83
CA ASN A 431 24.11 -41.44 -24.11
C ASN A 431 24.43 -40.58 -25.33
N ASN A 432 24.26 -39.25 -25.25
CA ASN A 432 24.69 -38.32 -26.29
C ASN A 432 25.75 -37.36 -25.73
N PRO A 433 27.02 -37.50 -26.15
CA PRO A 433 28.15 -36.69 -25.63
C PRO A 433 28.00 -35.19 -25.88
N SER A 434 27.38 -34.76 -26.98
CA SER A 434 27.21 -33.35 -27.32
C SER A 434 26.18 -32.67 -26.38
N ILE A 435 25.06 -33.32 -26.17
CA ILE A 435 23.98 -32.79 -25.28
C ILE A 435 24.45 -32.86 -23.83
N SER A 436 25.06 -33.96 -23.38
CA SER A 436 25.54 -34.11 -22.01
C SER A 436 26.57 -33.04 -21.62
N LYS A 437 27.46 -32.66 -22.53
CA LYS A 437 28.45 -31.58 -22.34
C LYS A 437 27.79 -30.21 -22.19
N ILE A 438 26.70 -29.95 -22.90
CA ILE A 438 25.92 -28.73 -22.77
C ILE A 438 25.29 -28.67 -21.37
N VAL A 439 24.71 -29.78 -20.91
CA VAL A 439 24.04 -29.86 -19.58
C VAL A 439 25.09 -29.72 -18.48
N GLU A 440 26.26 -30.42 -18.62
CA GLU A 440 27.36 -30.30 -17.66
C GLU A 440 27.84 -28.84 -17.52
N ALA A 441 28.14 -28.18 -18.61
CA ALA A 441 28.60 -26.81 -18.62
C ALA A 441 27.50 -25.83 -18.09
N GLY A 442 26.23 -26.09 -18.41
CA GLY A 442 25.08 -25.33 -17.91
C GLY A 442 24.86 -25.44 -16.39
N CYS A 443 25.16 -26.61 -15.81
CA CYS A 443 25.06 -26.85 -14.38
C CYS A 443 26.28 -26.33 -13.60
N VAL A 444 27.49 -26.55 -14.07
CA VAL A 444 28.72 -26.15 -13.39
C VAL A 444 28.87 -24.62 -13.37
N CYS A 445 28.57 -23.97 -14.49
CA CYS A 445 28.53 -22.50 -14.59
C CYS A 445 27.17 -21.99 -14.14
N ASN A 446 26.79 -22.20 -12.87
CA ASN A 446 25.44 -21.92 -12.37
C ASN A 446 25.47 -21.66 -10.86
N ASP A 447 24.68 -20.69 -10.39
CA ASP A 447 24.60 -20.31 -8.97
C ASP A 447 23.23 -20.66 -8.35
N ALA A 448 22.30 -21.18 -9.15
CA ALA A 448 20.98 -21.56 -8.67
C ALA A 448 20.98 -22.95 -8.01
N VAL A 449 20.07 -23.18 -7.09
CA VAL A 449 19.83 -24.46 -6.42
C VAL A 449 18.34 -24.76 -6.42
N ILE A 450 17.96 -26.01 -6.76
CA ILE A 450 16.57 -26.46 -6.65
C ILE A 450 16.44 -27.39 -5.44
N ARG A 451 15.53 -27.05 -4.52
CA ARG A 451 15.16 -27.88 -3.36
C ARG A 451 13.65 -28.02 -3.29
N ASN A 452 13.15 -29.23 -3.14
CA ASN A 452 11.71 -29.53 -3.03
C ASN A 452 10.86 -28.85 -4.13
N ASN A 453 11.34 -28.88 -5.37
CA ASN A 453 10.73 -28.22 -6.55
C ASN A 453 10.65 -26.68 -6.45
N THR A 454 11.30 -26.08 -5.47
CA THR A 454 11.43 -24.61 -5.37
C THR A 454 12.83 -24.20 -5.81
N LEU A 455 12.89 -23.14 -6.62
CA LEU A 455 14.14 -22.58 -7.13
C LEU A 455 14.66 -21.52 -6.16
N MET A 456 15.93 -21.64 -5.80
CA MET A 456 16.72 -20.59 -5.14
C MET A 456 17.75 -20.07 -6.15
N GLY A 457 17.53 -18.86 -6.66
CA GLY A 457 18.38 -18.25 -7.68
C GLY A 457 17.62 -17.76 -8.91
N LYS A 458 18.34 -17.44 -9.99
CA LYS A 458 17.74 -16.89 -11.21
C LYS A 458 16.94 -17.95 -12.00
N PRO A 459 15.74 -17.66 -12.50
CA PRO A 459 14.91 -18.61 -13.26
C PRO A 459 15.61 -19.23 -14.47
N THR A 460 16.41 -18.43 -15.19
CA THR A 460 17.20 -18.91 -16.35
C THR A 460 18.28 -19.92 -15.96
N GLU A 461 18.74 -19.88 -14.74
CA GLU A 461 19.74 -20.80 -14.20
C GLU A 461 19.05 -22.06 -13.67
N GLY A 462 17.91 -21.89 -13.01
CA GLY A 462 17.07 -23.00 -12.57
C GLY A 462 16.60 -23.91 -13.72
N ALA A 463 16.33 -23.34 -14.91
CA ALA A 463 15.97 -24.09 -16.08
C ALA A 463 17.07 -25.09 -16.53
N LEU A 464 18.35 -24.70 -16.36
CA LEU A 464 19.49 -25.56 -16.72
C LEU A 464 19.64 -26.72 -15.74
N ILE A 465 19.44 -26.48 -14.45
CA ILE A 465 19.47 -27.53 -13.44
C ILE A 465 18.28 -28.48 -13.62
N ALA A 466 17.08 -27.95 -13.90
CA ALA A 466 15.91 -28.77 -14.20
C ALA A 466 16.12 -29.66 -15.44
N LEU A 467 16.86 -29.17 -16.45
CA LEU A 467 17.25 -29.98 -17.61
C LEU A 467 18.15 -31.17 -17.19
N ALA A 468 19.15 -30.93 -16.34
CA ALA A 468 19.98 -32.00 -15.81
C ALA A 468 19.18 -33.03 -15.02
N MET A 469 18.24 -32.58 -14.17
CA MET A 469 17.32 -33.47 -13.42
C MET A 469 16.47 -34.34 -14.34
N LYS A 470 15.99 -33.80 -15.48
CA LYS A 470 15.21 -34.56 -16.48
C LYS A 470 16.06 -35.60 -17.21
N MET A 471 17.37 -35.34 -17.38
CA MET A 471 18.32 -36.29 -17.98
C MET A 471 18.90 -37.28 -16.96
N GLY A 472 18.58 -37.16 -15.68
CA GLY A 472 19.17 -38.01 -14.61
C GLY A 472 20.64 -37.67 -14.30
N LEU A 473 21.10 -36.48 -14.59
CA LEU A 473 22.44 -35.96 -14.31
C LEU A 473 22.41 -34.98 -13.12
N ASP A 474 21.93 -35.47 -12.00
CA ASP A 474 21.85 -34.67 -10.75
C ASP A 474 23.26 -34.53 -10.13
N GLY A 475 23.51 -33.39 -9.45
CA GLY A 475 24.70 -33.19 -8.63
C GLY A 475 25.99 -32.83 -9.39
N LEU A 476 25.95 -32.58 -10.71
CA LEU A 476 27.14 -32.21 -11.51
C LEU A 476 27.94 -31.02 -10.97
N GLN A 477 27.31 -30.13 -10.17
CA GLN A 477 28.02 -29.02 -9.52
C GLN A 477 29.04 -29.50 -8.47
N GLU A 478 28.77 -30.62 -7.80
CA GLU A 478 29.59 -31.14 -6.71
C GLU A 478 30.86 -31.84 -7.23
N ASP A 479 30.87 -32.23 -8.50
CA ASP A 479 32.01 -32.89 -9.13
C ASP A 479 33.15 -31.92 -9.46
N TYR A 480 32.89 -30.61 -9.39
CA TYR A 480 33.87 -29.59 -9.79
C TYR A 480 34.20 -28.64 -8.63
N ILE A 481 35.47 -28.24 -8.52
CA ILE A 481 35.96 -27.22 -7.62
C ILE A 481 36.17 -25.94 -8.41
N ARG A 482 35.49 -24.87 -8.09
CA ARG A 482 35.66 -23.54 -8.68
C ARG A 482 36.94 -22.90 -8.18
N LYS A 483 37.82 -22.46 -9.08
CA LYS A 483 39.05 -21.74 -8.77
C LYS A 483 38.92 -20.23 -8.97
N ALA A 484 38.21 -19.80 -10.01
CA ALA A 484 37.91 -18.41 -10.28
C ALA A 484 36.51 -18.28 -10.85
N GLU A 485 35.89 -17.15 -10.61
CA GLU A 485 34.51 -16.86 -11.02
C GLU A 485 34.43 -15.45 -11.61
N TYR A 486 33.72 -15.32 -12.71
CA TYR A 486 33.40 -14.07 -13.39
C TYR A 486 31.87 -13.96 -13.38
N PRO A 487 31.27 -13.14 -12.47
CA PRO A 487 29.81 -13.10 -12.29
C PRO A 487 29.12 -12.45 -13.49
N PHE A 488 27.82 -12.72 -13.61
CA PHE A 488 26.99 -12.14 -14.67
C PHE A 488 26.74 -10.66 -14.40
N SER A 489 27.06 -9.81 -15.38
CA SER A 489 26.63 -8.41 -15.41
C SER A 489 25.67 -8.14 -16.58
N SER A 490 24.76 -7.18 -16.40
CA SER A 490 23.79 -6.78 -17.44
C SER A 490 24.46 -6.10 -18.64
N GLU A 491 25.65 -5.55 -18.45
CA GLU A 491 26.46 -4.91 -19.51
C GLU A 491 27.19 -5.96 -20.34
N GLN A 492 27.89 -6.88 -19.69
CA GLN A 492 28.66 -7.93 -20.33
C GLN A 492 27.78 -9.04 -20.94
N LYS A 493 26.63 -9.33 -20.34
CA LYS A 493 25.63 -10.34 -20.73
C LYS A 493 26.19 -11.78 -20.80
N TRP A 494 27.24 -12.07 -20.06
CA TRP A 494 27.83 -13.40 -19.90
C TRP A 494 28.38 -13.61 -18.49
N MET A 495 28.58 -14.87 -18.11
CA MET A 495 29.32 -15.29 -16.92
C MET A 495 30.24 -16.46 -17.27
N ALA A 496 31.33 -16.63 -16.51
CA ALA A 496 32.25 -17.75 -16.68
C ALA A 496 32.78 -18.23 -15.32
N VAL A 497 33.06 -19.53 -15.24
CA VAL A 497 33.70 -20.15 -14.06
C VAL A 497 34.88 -20.99 -14.50
N LYS A 498 35.98 -20.89 -13.77
CA LYS A 498 37.18 -21.69 -13.99
C LYS A 498 37.21 -22.79 -12.93
N CYS A 499 37.21 -24.05 -13.40
CA CYS A 499 37.01 -25.21 -12.53
C CYS A 499 38.06 -26.30 -12.77
N VAL A 500 38.21 -27.14 -11.73
CA VAL A 500 38.99 -28.40 -11.79
C VAL A 500 38.08 -29.52 -11.29
N HIS A 501 38.14 -30.68 -11.99
CA HIS A 501 37.37 -31.85 -11.57
C HIS A 501 37.90 -32.41 -10.25
N ARG A 502 36.99 -32.67 -9.29
CA ARG A 502 37.37 -33.06 -7.92
C ARG A 502 38.23 -34.34 -7.87
N THR A 503 37.91 -35.33 -8.69
CA THR A 503 38.60 -36.64 -8.72
C THR A 503 39.85 -36.67 -9.60
N GLN A 504 40.09 -35.64 -10.46
CA GLN A 504 41.15 -35.60 -11.45
C GLN A 504 41.82 -34.21 -11.41
N GLN A 505 42.44 -33.88 -10.28
CA GLN A 505 43.06 -32.58 -10.06
C GLN A 505 44.32 -32.33 -10.92
N ASP A 506 44.92 -33.37 -11.48
CA ASP A 506 46.09 -33.28 -12.38
C ASP A 506 45.73 -32.91 -13.83
N LYS A 507 44.45 -32.87 -14.19
CA LYS A 507 43.99 -32.40 -15.48
C LYS A 507 44.02 -30.88 -15.60
N PRO A 508 44.19 -30.36 -16.82
CA PRO A 508 44.18 -28.91 -17.05
C PRO A 508 42.84 -28.29 -16.63
N GLU A 509 42.94 -27.08 -16.10
CA GLU A 509 41.76 -26.28 -15.69
C GLU A 509 40.80 -26.07 -16.87
N ILE A 510 39.51 -26.23 -16.60
CA ILE A 510 38.41 -26.04 -17.57
C ILE A 510 37.67 -24.75 -17.23
N CYS A 511 37.46 -23.92 -18.26
CA CYS A 511 36.61 -22.73 -18.12
C CYS A 511 35.29 -23.00 -18.83
N PHE A 512 34.17 -22.85 -18.07
CA PHE A 512 32.81 -22.90 -18.56
C PHE A 512 32.28 -21.49 -18.68
N MET A 513 31.68 -21.14 -19.82
CA MET A 513 31.11 -19.83 -20.08
C MET A 513 29.69 -19.96 -20.60
N LYS A 514 28.76 -19.11 -20.09
CA LYS A 514 27.39 -19.02 -20.59
C LYS A 514 26.97 -17.56 -20.76
N GLY A 515 26.17 -17.26 -21.78
CA GLY A 515 25.70 -15.88 -21.99
C GLY A 515 24.83 -15.68 -23.23
N ALA A 516 24.69 -14.42 -23.63
CA ALA A 516 24.06 -14.05 -24.89
C ALA A 516 24.94 -14.49 -26.08
N TYR A 517 24.27 -14.95 -27.14
CA TYR A 517 24.98 -15.48 -28.33
C TYR A 517 26.03 -14.49 -28.88
N GLU A 518 25.65 -13.21 -29.01
CA GLU A 518 26.48 -12.16 -29.58
C GLU A 518 27.79 -11.93 -28.80
N GLN A 519 27.77 -12.19 -27.52
CA GLN A 519 28.92 -12.02 -26.64
C GLN A 519 29.78 -13.28 -26.60
N VAL A 520 29.18 -14.45 -26.39
CA VAL A 520 29.88 -15.72 -26.24
C VAL A 520 30.60 -16.10 -27.55
N ILE A 521 29.97 -15.92 -28.71
CA ILE A 521 30.52 -16.25 -30.02
C ILE A 521 31.82 -15.50 -30.32
N ARG A 522 32.06 -14.32 -29.76
CA ARG A 522 33.27 -13.52 -29.94
C ARG A 522 34.50 -14.19 -29.34
N TYR A 523 34.32 -14.96 -28.28
CA TYR A 523 35.39 -15.68 -27.61
C TYR A 523 35.62 -17.08 -28.21
N CYS A 524 34.70 -17.59 -29.07
CA CYS A 524 34.78 -18.92 -29.65
C CYS A 524 35.70 -18.93 -30.90
N THR A 525 36.71 -19.80 -30.89
CA THR A 525 37.66 -20.00 -32.02
C THR A 525 37.43 -21.30 -32.74
N SER A 526 36.81 -22.29 -32.11
CA SER A 526 36.56 -23.63 -32.66
C SER A 526 35.21 -24.17 -32.20
N TYR A 527 34.72 -25.19 -32.89
CA TYR A 527 33.48 -25.91 -32.51
C TYR A 527 33.68 -27.41 -32.52
N ASN A 528 32.92 -28.14 -31.77
CA ASN A 528 32.93 -29.59 -31.70
C ASN A 528 31.95 -30.17 -32.73
N CYS A 529 32.42 -31.06 -33.58
CA CYS A 529 31.60 -31.82 -34.53
C CYS A 529 31.86 -33.31 -34.28
N LYS A 530 30.91 -34.02 -33.68
CA LYS A 530 30.98 -35.46 -33.36
C LYS A 530 32.30 -35.89 -32.68
N GLY A 531 32.81 -35.09 -31.75
CA GLY A 531 34.05 -35.35 -31.01
C GLY A 531 35.30 -34.77 -31.66
N GLN A 532 35.27 -34.27 -32.89
CA GLN A 532 36.40 -33.57 -33.55
C GLN A 532 36.31 -32.07 -33.36
N ILE A 533 37.41 -31.43 -33.03
CA ILE A 533 37.52 -29.98 -32.87
C ILE A 533 37.88 -29.35 -34.21
N LEU A 534 36.94 -28.61 -34.77
CA LEU A 534 37.09 -27.91 -36.05
C LEU A 534 37.19 -26.39 -35.86
N PRO A 535 37.96 -25.64 -36.71
CA PRO A 535 38.00 -24.18 -36.62
C PRO A 535 36.64 -23.56 -36.97
N LEU A 536 36.23 -22.53 -36.24
CA LEU A 536 34.95 -21.83 -36.45
C LEU A 536 35.06 -20.84 -37.62
N VAL A 537 34.59 -21.26 -38.81
CA VAL A 537 34.57 -20.44 -40.03
C VAL A 537 33.33 -19.54 -40.10
N GLN A 538 33.38 -18.52 -40.97
CA GLN A 538 32.31 -17.54 -41.13
C GLN A 538 30.94 -18.17 -41.50
N GLN A 539 30.96 -19.14 -42.40
CA GLN A 539 29.75 -19.87 -42.82
C GLN A 539 29.05 -20.55 -41.64
N GLN A 540 29.81 -21.12 -40.71
CA GLN A 540 29.28 -21.75 -39.51
C GLN A 540 28.68 -20.71 -38.54
N ARG A 541 29.32 -19.54 -38.42
CA ARG A 541 28.78 -18.42 -37.62
C ARG A 541 27.43 -17.94 -38.16
N GLU A 542 27.30 -17.84 -39.49
CA GLU A 542 26.05 -17.45 -40.16
C GLU A 542 24.94 -18.48 -39.95
N GLN A 543 25.24 -19.77 -40.00
CA GLN A 543 24.31 -20.85 -39.71
C GLN A 543 23.77 -20.73 -38.26
N TYR A 544 24.67 -20.55 -37.29
CA TYR A 544 24.25 -20.38 -35.91
C TYR A 544 23.46 -19.10 -35.70
N GLN A 545 23.76 -18.01 -36.40
CA GLN A 545 22.98 -16.79 -36.36
C GLN A 545 21.59 -16.98 -36.98
N GLN A 546 21.44 -17.74 -38.04
CA GLN A 546 20.14 -18.08 -38.65
C GLN A 546 19.30 -18.91 -37.69
N GLU A 547 19.88 -19.93 -37.03
CA GLU A 547 19.18 -20.72 -36.01
C GLU A 547 18.72 -19.89 -34.83
N LYS A 548 19.60 -19.02 -34.33
CA LYS A 548 19.22 -18.07 -33.26
C LYS A 548 18.05 -17.19 -33.69
N THR A 549 18.08 -16.68 -34.93
CA THR A 549 17.01 -15.81 -35.46
C THR A 549 15.70 -16.58 -35.63
N SER A 550 15.77 -17.82 -36.13
CA SER A 550 14.60 -18.71 -36.27
C SER A 550 13.94 -19.00 -34.92
N MET A 551 14.73 -19.39 -33.92
CA MET A 551 14.20 -19.64 -32.57
C MET A 551 13.70 -18.35 -31.92
N GLY A 552 14.38 -17.23 -32.13
CA GLY A 552 13.91 -15.91 -31.63
C GLY A 552 12.59 -15.47 -32.26
N SER A 553 12.37 -15.74 -33.55
CA SER A 553 11.10 -15.46 -34.23
C SER A 553 9.94 -16.33 -33.70
N ALA A 554 10.26 -17.54 -33.23
CA ALA A 554 9.29 -18.39 -32.52
C ALA A 554 9.02 -17.96 -31.06
N GLY A 555 9.57 -16.82 -30.60
CA GLY A 555 9.36 -16.29 -29.24
C GLY A 555 10.23 -16.94 -28.17
N LEU A 556 11.28 -17.68 -28.55
CA LEU A 556 12.16 -18.37 -27.62
C LEU A 556 13.31 -17.49 -27.15
N ARG A 557 13.72 -17.63 -25.88
CA ARG A 557 14.89 -16.94 -25.31
C ARG A 557 16.11 -17.86 -25.38
N GLY A 558 17.14 -17.52 -26.20
CA GLY A 558 18.33 -18.31 -26.36
C GLY A 558 19.46 -17.97 -25.38
N LYS A 559 20.13 -19.00 -24.86
CA LYS A 559 21.41 -18.90 -24.15
C LYS A 559 22.46 -19.74 -24.87
N THR A 560 23.69 -19.24 -24.96
CA THR A 560 24.85 -19.94 -25.58
C THR A 560 25.80 -20.34 -24.47
N ILE A 561 26.27 -21.57 -24.55
CA ILE A 561 27.23 -22.16 -23.61
C ILE A 561 28.50 -22.53 -24.40
N SER A 562 29.66 -22.26 -23.82
CA SER A 562 30.96 -22.64 -24.35
C SER A 562 31.88 -23.21 -23.28
N THR A 563 32.81 -24.04 -23.67
CA THR A 563 33.87 -24.57 -22.80
C THR A 563 35.24 -24.24 -23.39
N SER A 564 36.24 -24.01 -22.54
CA SER A 564 37.60 -23.74 -22.93
C SER A 564 38.57 -24.68 -22.20
N TRP A 565 39.46 -25.33 -22.96
CA TRP A 565 40.59 -26.10 -22.43
C TRP A 565 41.87 -25.37 -22.87
N MET A 566 42.71 -24.93 -21.92
CA MET A 566 43.99 -24.28 -22.19
C MET A 566 44.08 -23.55 -23.57
N ASN A 567 43.64 -22.30 -23.65
CA ASN A 567 43.71 -21.42 -24.83
C ASN A 567 42.84 -21.78 -26.06
N ARG A 568 41.89 -22.69 -25.97
CA ARG A 568 40.92 -22.93 -27.05
C ARG A 568 39.49 -22.89 -26.49
N VAL A 569 38.67 -21.98 -27.01
CA VAL A 569 37.24 -21.86 -26.60
C VAL A 569 36.42 -22.70 -27.61
N LEU A 570 35.74 -23.71 -27.06
CA LEU A 570 34.81 -24.60 -27.77
C LEU A 570 33.37 -24.10 -27.63
N MET A 571 32.65 -23.98 -28.74
CA MET A 571 31.26 -23.54 -28.73
C MET A 571 30.33 -24.74 -28.51
N LEU A 572 29.53 -24.66 -27.50
CA LEU A 572 28.37 -25.50 -27.23
C LEU A 572 27.13 -24.60 -27.22
N ASN A 573 26.24 -24.74 -28.19
CA ASN A 573 25.05 -23.89 -28.28
C ASN A 573 23.87 -24.50 -27.53
N TYR A 574 23.21 -23.66 -26.77
CA TYR A 574 22.03 -24.04 -26.01
C TYR A 574 20.95 -22.96 -26.13
N TYR A 575 19.71 -23.37 -26.38
CA TYR A 575 18.58 -22.48 -26.46
C TYR A 575 17.46 -22.93 -25.47
N SER A 576 17.01 -22.03 -24.62
CA SER A 576 15.84 -22.25 -23.76
C SER A 576 14.63 -21.50 -24.30
N ALA A 577 13.51 -22.18 -24.39
CA ALA A 577 12.25 -21.58 -24.73
C ALA A 577 11.54 -21.16 -23.44
N VAL A 578 10.97 -19.97 -23.45
CA VAL A 578 10.13 -19.45 -22.40
C VAL A 578 8.75 -19.23 -22.97
N TYR A 579 7.75 -19.97 -22.48
CA TYR A 579 6.37 -19.61 -22.70
C TYR A 579 6.05 -18.38 -21.83
N SER A 580 5.84 -17.23 -22.47
CA SER A 580 5.42 -16.03 -21.75
C SER A 580 4.14 -15.50 -22.34
N PHE A 581 3.14 -15.35 -21.47
CA PHE A 581 1.92 -14.63 -21.74
C PHE A 581 2.10 -13.18 -21.31
N GLY A 582 1.73 -12.20 -22.13
CA GLY A 582 2.00 -10.81 -21.80
C GLY A 582 0.95 -9.80 -22.23
N PHE A 583 0.71 -8.82 -21.37
CA PHE A 583 -0.02 -7.59 -21.62
C PHE A 583 0.95 -6.41 -21.70
N PHE A 584 0.68 -5.38 -22.51
CA PHE A 584 1.49 -4.16 -22.70
C PHE A 584 2.99 -4.36 -22.48
N CYS A 585 3.67 -4.90 -23.47
CA CYS A 585 4.98 -5.47 -23.25
C CYS A 585 6.08 -4.70 -23.96
N PHE A 586 7.16 -4.55 -23.26
CA PHE A 586 8.47 -4.24 -23.83
C PHE A 586 9.04 -5.42 -24.65
N PHE A 587 8.24 -6.03 -25.55
CA PHE A 587 8.59 -7.30 -26.22
C PHE A 587 8.11 -7.42 -27.66
N SER A 588 8.74 -8.39 -28.37
CA SER A 588 8.37 -8.81 -29.71
C SER A 588 6.84 -8.90 -29.92
N PRO A 589 6.32 -8.50 -31.08
CA PRO A 589 4.86 -8.49 -31.36
C PRO A 589 4.15 -9.84 -31.24
N PHE A 590 4.90 -10.94 -31.29
CA PHE A 590 4.34 -12.30 -31.35
C PHE A 590 3.59 -12.71 -30.05
N PRO A 591 4.14 -12.57 -28.84
CA PRO A 591 3.38 -12.88 -27.62
C PRO A 591 2.16 -11.98 -27.40
N ALA A 592 2.27 -10.70 -27.76
CA ALA A 592 1.18 -9.74 -27.61
C ALA A 592 -0.03 -10.08 -28.50
N SER A 593 0.19 -10.66 -29.68
CA SER A 593 -0.90 -11.10 -30.59
C SER A 593 -1.70 -12.28 -30.01
N ARG A 594 -1.04 -13.20 -29.26
CA ARG A 594 -1.71 -14.31 -28.57
C ARG A 594 -2.64 -13.86 -27.44
N LEU A 595 -2.36 -12.71 -26.85
CA LEU A 595 -3.17 -12.11 -25.78
C LEU A 595 -4.25 -11.15 -26.30
N GLY A 596 -4.32 -10.95 -27.61
CA GLY A 596 -5.27 -10.02 -28.23
C GLY A 596 -4.89 -8.54 -28.08
N LEU A 597 -3.70 -8.22 -27.53
CA LEU A 597 -3.22 -6.83 -27.36
C LEU A 597 -2.66 -6.24 -28.64
N TYR A 598 -2.16 -7.09 -29.53
CA TYR A 598 -1.59 -6.70 -30.80
C TYR A 598 -2.43 -7.26 -31.96
N SER A 599 -3.06 -6.38 -32.68
CA SER A 599 -3.84 -6.68 -33.88
C SER A 599 -3.15 -6.11 -35.14
N LYS A 600 -3.65 -6.44 -36.33
CA LYS A 600 -3.10 -5.89 -37.60
C LYS A 600 -3.13 -4.36 -37.68
N ASN A 601 -3.94 -3.70 -36.86
CA ASN A 601 -4.06 -2.23 -36.80
C ASN A 601 -3.29 -1.59 -35.64
N SER A 602 -2.66 -2.37 -34.76
CA SER A 602 -1.89 -1.85 -33.62
C SER A 602 -0.44 -1.59 -34.06
N GLN A 603 0.17 -0.53 -33.51
CA GLN A 603 1.59 -0.23 -33.73
C GLN A 603 2.44 -0.87 -32.63
N ALA A 604 3.63 -1.31 -33.00
CA ALA A 604 4.68 -1.73 -32.09
C ALA A 604 5.95 -0.92 -32.39
N ILE A 605 6.63 -0.43 -31.36
CA ILE A 605 7.81 0.43 -31.48
C ILE A 605 8.99 -0.22 -30.75
N SER A 606 10.18 -0.18 -31.35
CA SER A 606 11.43 -0.65 -30.77
C SER A 606 12.06 0.38 -29.82
N GLY A 607 12.93 -0.09 -28.92
CA GLY A 607 13.71 0.82 -28.06
C GLY A 607 14.62 1.75 -28.88
N GLU A 608 15.18 1.30 -30.01
CA GLU A 608 16.02 2.10 -30.90
C GLU A 608 15.21 3.27 -31.51
N GLU A 609 13.99 3.02 -31.97
CA GLU A 609 13.09 4.07 -32.48
C GLU A 609 12.67 5.07 -31.39
N ILE A 610 12.57 4.63 -30.12
CA ILE A 610 12.25 5.53 -28.98
C ILE A 610 13.43 6.49 -28.69
N ASP A 611 14.67 6.07 -28.90
CA ASP A 611 15.84 6.93 -28.72
C ASP A 611 15.85 8.10 -29.71
N GLU A 612 15.42 7.88 -30.96
CA GLU A 612 15.36 8.89 -32.02
C GLU A 612 14.22 9.92 -31.81
N LEU A 613 13.14 9.55 -31.09
CA LEU A 613 11.99 10.42 -30.87
C LEU A 613 12.18 11.34 -29.66
N ASP A 614 11.78 12.61 -29.75
CA ASP A 614 11.64 13.49 -28.60
C ASP A 614 10.38 13.14 -27.80
N ILE A 615 10.32 13.56 -26.51
CA ILE A 615 9.18 13.29 -25.59
C ILE A 615 7.87 13.82 -26.18
N GLN A 616 7.87 14.97 -26.85
CA GLN A 616 6.67 15.56 -27.48
C GLN A 616 6.18 14.74 -28.67
N GLN A 617 7.10 14.27 -29.52
CA GLN A 617 6.77 13.41 -30.66
C GLN A 617 6.26 12.04 -30.18
N LEU A 618 6.91 11.48 -29.17
CA LEU A 618 6.49 10.23 -28.56
C LEU A 618 5.10 10.35 -27.95
N SER A 619 4.76 11.48 -27.32
CA SER A 619 3.42 11.72 -26.74
C SER A 619 2.29 11.66 -27.76
N GLN A 620 2.53 12.05 -29.01
CA GLN A 620 1.53 12.00 -30.09
C GLN A 620 1.30 10.55 -30.61
N ILE A 621 2.33 9.71 -30.52
CA ILE A 621 2.32 8.34 -31.06
C ILE A 621 1.88 7.33 -30.01
N THR A 622 2.28 7.50 -28.74
CA THR A 622 2.05 6.56 -27.64
C THR A 622 0.60 6.07 -27.49
N PRO A 623 -0.46 6.90 -27.66
CA PRO A 623 -1.84 6.40 -27.56
C PRO A 623 -2.23 5.34 -28.60
N LYS A 624 -1.48 5.24 -29.71
CA LYS A 624 -1.72 4.28 -30.80
C LYS A 624 -0.87 3.02 -30.69
N VAL A 625 0.12 3.02 -29.79
CA VAL A 625 1.09 1.95 -29.62
C VAL A 625 0.64 1.03 -28.51
N ALA A 626 0.46 -0.25 -28.83
CA ALA A 626 0.10 -1.26 -27.83
C ALA A 626 1.33 -1.96 -27.25
N VAL A 627 2.42 -2.08 -28.00
CA VAL A 627 3.59 -2.87 -27.65
C VAL A 627 4.88 -2.08 -27.86
N PHE A 628 5.71 -2.03 -26.82
CA PHE A 628 7.07 -1.53 -26.88
C PHE A 628 8.04 -2.70 -26.69
N TYR A 629 9.00 -2.90 -27.59
CA TYR A 629 9.91 -4.04 -27.53
C TYR A 629 11.38 -3.61 -27.46
N ARG A 630 12.23 -4.43 -26.79
CA ARG A 630 13.63 -4.14 -26.51
C ARG A 630 13.84 -2.82 -25.73
N ALA A 631 12.89 -2.46 -24.88
CA ALA A 631 12.96 -1.23 -24.11
C ALA A 631 13.94 -1.35 -22.95
N SER A 632 14.83 -0.37 -22.81
CA SER A 632 15.72 -0.17 -21.66
C SER A 632 15.00 0.54 -20.49
N PRO A 633 15.57 0.58 -19.29
CA PRO A 633 14.98 1.35 -18.17
C PRO A 633 14.73 2.83 -18.51
N ARG A 634 15.61 3.44 -19.29
CA ARG A 634 15.45 4.84 -19.75
C ARG A 634 14.26 4.99 -20.69
N HIS A 635 14.04 4.01 -21.59
CA HIS A 635 12.88 4.01 -22.48
C HIS A 635 11.57 3.86 -21.71
N LYS A 636 11.51 2.99 -20.68
CA LYS A 636 10.34 2.84 -19.81
C LYS A 636 9.97 4.17 -19.16
N LEU A 637 10.95 4.89 -18.62
CA LEU A 637 10.74 6.23 -18.05
C LEU A 637 10.23 7.23 -19.09
N LYS A 638 10.79 7.23 -20.29
CA LYS A 638 10.39 8.15 -21.39
C LYS A 638 8.95 7.91 -21.83
N ILE A 639 8.52 6.64 -21.91
CA ILE A 639 7.15 6.23 -22.23
C ILE A 639 6.16 6.71 -21.15
N ILE A 640 6.46 6.48 -19.87
CA ILE A 640 5.61 6.91 -18.77
C ILE A 640 5.43 8.43 -18.80
N LYS A 641 6.51 9.19 -18.94
CA LYS A 641 6.45 10.66 -19.04
C LYS A 641 5.64 11.13 -20.25
N SER A 642 5.75 10.44 -21.38
CA SER A 642 4.96 10.77 -22.58
C SER A 642 3.46 10.55 -22.37
N LEU A 643 3.06 9.51 -21.66
CA LEU A 643 1.66 9.24 -21.31
C LEU A 643 1.14 10.26 -20.29
N GLN A 644 1.94 10.61 -19.28
CA GLN A 644 1.59 11.64 -18.29
C GLN A 644 1.42 13.02 -18.94
N ASN A 645 2.24 13.38 -19.93
CA ASN A 645 2.08 14.62 -20.70
C ASN A 645 0.75 14.68 -21.45
N ASN A 646 0.20 13.55 -21.86
CA ASN A 646 -1.14 13.46 -22.45
C ASN A 646 -2.28 13.52 -21.39
N GLY A 647 -1.95 13.72 -20.13
CA GLY A 647 -2.92 13.77 -19.02
C GLY A 647 -3.40 12.40 -18.55
N ALA A 648 -2.74 11.32 -18.94
CA ALA A 648 -3.04 9.97 -18.46
C ALA A 648 -2.54 9.76 -17.04
N VAL A 649 -3.31 9.02 -16.23
CA VAL A 649 -2.89 8.50 -14.93
C VAL A 649 -2.36 7.09 -15.13
N VAL A 650 -1.06 6.93 -14.98
CA VAL A 650 -0.33 5.74 -15.38
C VAL A 650 -0.01 4.86 -14.19
N ALA A 651 -0.46 3.60 -14.23
CA ALA A 651 0.05 2.55 -13.35
C ALA A 651 1.20 1.80 -14.05
N MET A 652 2.30 1.56 -13.37
CA MET A 652 3.42 0.76 -13.86
C MET A 652 3.63 -0.45 -12.97
N THR A 653 3.75 -1.64 -13.59
CA THR A 653 4.04 -2.89 -12.86
C THR A 653 5.45 -3.38 -13.20
N GLY A 654 6.16 -3.93 -12.21
CA GLY A 654 7.51 -4.46 -12.39
C GLY A 654 7.97 -5.36 -11.23
N ASP A 655 9.01 -6.15 -11.49
CA ASP A 655 9.62 -7.09 -10.54
C ASP A 655 11.12 -6.90 -10.36
N GLY A 656 11.81 -6.35 -11.38
CA GLY A 656 13.27 -6.24 -11.44
C GLY A 656 13.83 -4.86 -11.09
N VAL A 657 15.08 -4.81 -10.65
CA VAL A 657 15.83 -3.55 -10.36
C VAL A 657 15.73 -2.54 -11.51
N ASN A 658 15.63 -3.05 -12.74
CA ASN A 658 15.52 -2.24 -13.96
C ASN A 658 14.22 -1.45 -14.06
N ASP A 659 13.19 -1.84 -13.30
CA ASP A 659 11.88 -1.22 -13.30
C ASP A 659 11.71 -0.16 -12.22
N ALA A 660 12.58 -0.15 -11.22
CA ALA A 660 12.45 0.71 -10.03
C ALA A 660 12.31 2.20 -10.37
N VAL A 661 13.08 2.70 -11.34
CA VAL A 661 13.01 4.10 -11.79
C VAL A 661 11.68 4.40 -12.46
N ALA A 662 11.17 3.47 -13.26
CA ALA A 662 9.88 3.59 -13.93
C ALA A 662 8.71 3.51 -12.94
N LEU A 663 8.78 2.59 -11.96
CA LEU A 663 7.81 2.46 -10.87
C LEU A 663 7.69 3.74 -10.06
N LYS A 664 8.82 4.34 -9.69
CA LYS A 664 8.85 5.60 -8.92
C LYS A 664 8.34 6.81 -9.70
N ALA A 665 8.51 6.80 -11.03
CA ALA A 665 8.08 7.90 -11.91
C ALA A 665 6.62 7.81 -12.34
N ALA A 666 5.99 6.64 -12.26
CA ALA A 666 4.57 6.46 -12.54
C ALA A 666 3.70 7.11 -11.46
N ASP A 667 2.43 7.36 -11.79
CA ASP A 667 1.45 7.85 -10.81
C ASP A 667 1.11 6.78 -9.76
N ILE A 668 1.22 5.51 -10.16
CA ILE A 668 1.02 4.33 -9.31
C ILE A 668 2.10 3.30 -9.66
N GLY A 669 3.08 3.12 -8.78
CA GLY A 669 4.06 2.03 -8.88
C GLY A 669 3.52 0.77 -8.23
N VAL A 670 3.54 -0.37 -8.95
CA VAL A 670 3.05 -1.67 -8.48
C VAL A 670 4.17 -2.70 -8.55
N ALA A 671 4.60 -3.23 -7.41
CA ALA A 671 5.61 -4.28 -7.35
C ALA A 671 4.98 -5.66 -7.09
N MET A 672 5.63 -6.69 -7.63
CA MET A 672 5.32 -8.09 -7.31
C MET A 672 5.79 -8.43 -5.90
N GLY A 673 5.03 -9.22 -5.15
CA GLY A 673 5.32 -9.58 -3.77
C GLY A 673 6.27 -10.76 -3.65
N GLN A 674 6.06 -11.80 -4.45
CA GLN A 674 6.84 -13.05 -4.41
C GLN A 674 8.06 -12.98 -5.33
N THR A 675 7.89 -12.51 -6.57
CA THR A 675 8.95 -12.44 -7.57
C THR A 675 9.70 -11.11 -7.58
N GLY A 676 9.14 -10.06 -6.98
CA GLY A 676 9.72 -8.73 -6.98
C GLY A 676 10.92 -8.59 -6.06
N THR A 677 11.96 -7.88 -6.52
CA THR A 677 13.12 -7.50 -5.70
C THR A 677 12.75 -6.43 -4.68
N ASP A 678 13.49 -6.35 -3.59
CA ASP A 678 13.25 -5.34 -2.53
C ASP A 678 13.38 -3.91 -3.07
N VAL A 679 14.27 -3.67 -4.04
CA VAL A 679 14.37 -2.39 -4.74
C VAL A 679 13.05 -2.00 -5.42
N CYS A 680 12.39 -2.95 -6.10
CA CYS A 680 11.08 -2.72 -6.70
C CYS A 680 9.99 -2.51 -5.64
N LYS A 681 9.99 -3.37 -4.62
CA LYS A 681 9.04 -3.23 -3.51
C LYS A 681 9.18 -1.88 -2.84
N GLU A 682 10.38 -1.34 -2.67
CA GLU A 682 10.62 -0.02 -2.07
C GLU A 682 10.19 1.13 -2.99
N ALA A 683 10.53 1.06 -4.26
CA ALA A 683 10.18 2.08 -5.26
C ALA A 683 8.67 2.15 -5.52
N ALA A 684 7.94 1.05 -5.32
CA ALA A 684 6.52 0.93 -5.58
C ALA A 684 5.66 1.52 -4.46
N ASP A 685 4.47 1.96 -4.83
CA ASP A 685 3.44 2.46 -3.93
C ASP A 685 2.46 1.37 -3.48
N MET A 686 2.37 0.28 -4.26
CA MET A 686 1.52 -0.87 -3.99
C MET A 686 2.29 -2.18 -4.26
N ILE A 687 2.01 -3.22 -3.46
CA ILE A 687 2.60 -4.55 -3.59
C ILE A 687 1.49 -5.59 -3.77
N LEU A 688 1.62 -6.48 -4.76
CA LEU A 688 0.72 -7.61 -4.99
C LEU A 688 1.27 -8.85 -4.28
N VAL A 689 0.62 -9.30 -3.23
CA VAL A 689 1.11 -10.44 -2.41
C VAL A 689 1.09 -11.77 -3.17
N ASP A 690 0.15 -11.92 -4.09
CA ASP A 690 -0.07 -13.14 -4.87
C ASP A 690 0.51 -13.11 -6.30
N ASP A 691 1.15 -12.00 -6.67
CA ASP A 691 1.65 -11.74 -8.01
C ASP A 691 0.59 -11.89 -9.13
N ASP A 692 -0.71 -11.80 -8.75
CA ASP A 692 -1.82 -11.92 -9.69
C ASP A 692 -2.19 -10.54 -10.26
N PHE A 693 -2.15 -10.43 -11.58
CA PHE A 693 -2.52 -9.20 -12.29
C PHE A 693 -3.99 -8.79 -12.07
N GLN A 694 -4.88 -9.77 -11.85
CA GLN A 694 -6.29 -9.51 -11.56
C GLN A 694 -6.49 -8.72 -10.25
N THR A 695 -5.54 -8.85 -9.32
CA THR A 695 -5.54 -8.09 -8.07
C THR A 695 -5.42 -6.59 -8.30
N ILE A 696 -4.73 -6.13 -9.36
CA ILE A 696 -4.66 -4.71 -9.75
C ILE A 696 -6.06 -4.20 -10.12
N MET A 697 -6.81 -4.97 -10.92
CA MET A 697 -8.17 -4.60 -11.31
C MET A 697 -9.08 -4.51 -10.09
N SER A 698 -8.93 -5.44 -9.16
CA SER A 698 -9.66 -5.42 -7.88
C SER A 698 -9.29 -4.21 -7.01
N ALA A 699 -8.04 -3.77 -7.03
CA ALA A 699 -7.59 -2.57 -6.32
C ALA A 699 -8.14 -1.29 -6.97
N ILE A 700 -8.18 -1.21 -8.30
CA ILE A 700 -8.81 -0.10 -9.04
C ILE A 700 -10.31 -0.03 -8.74
N GLU A 701 -11.00 -1.16 -8.71
CA GLU A 701 -12.42 -1.28 -8.34
C GLU A 701 -12.67 -0.72 -6.94
N GLU A 702 -11.85 -1.13 -5.95
CA GLU A 702 -11.94 -0.60 -4.58
C GLU A 702 -11.65 0.90 -4.54
N GLY A 703 -10.63 1.40 -5.26
CA GLY A 703 -10.32 2.84 -5.32
C GLY A 703 -11.48 3.68 -5.87
N LYS A 704 -12.12 3.23 -6.96
CA LYS A 704 -13.36 3.85 -7.49
C LYS A 704 -14.51 3.79 -6.48
N GLY A 705 -14.65 2.65 -5.79
CA GLY A 705 -15.68 2.44 -4.76
C GLY A 705 -15.52 3.39 -3.58
N ILE A 706 -14.31 3.52 -3.07
CA ILE A 706 -13.97 4.42 -1.96
C ILE A 706 -14.33 5.86 -2.30
N TYR A 707 -13.98 6.33 -3.49
CA TYR A 707 -14.32 7.68 -3.94
C TYR A 707 -15.84 7.91 -4.01
N ASN A 708 -16.61 6.93 -4.50
CA ASN A 708 -18.06 6.99 -4.50
C ASN A 708 -18.64 7.04 -3.09
N ASN A 709 -18.08 6.27 -2.16
CA ASN A 709 -18.49 6.27 -0.76
C ASN A 709 -18.22 7.63 -0.10
N ILE A 710 -17.08 8.25 -0.41
CA ILE A 710 -16.77 9.61 0.05
C ILE A 710 -17.77 10.62 -0.49
N LYS A 711 -18.17 10.55 -1.76
CA LYS A 711 -19.24 11.39 -2.30
C LYS A 711 -20.58 11.20 -1.59
N ASN A 712 -20.93 9.95 -1.28
CA ASN A 712 -22.18 9.63 -0.60
C ASN A 712 -22.19 10.23 0.81
N PHE A 713 -21.10 10.09 1.52
CA PHE A 713 -20.90 10.67 2.84
C PHE A 713 -20.94 12.21 2.80
N VAL A 714 -20.19 12.84 1.88
CA VAL A 714 -20.16 14.31 1.72
C VAL A 714 -21.57 14.85 1.40
N ARG A 715 -22.32 14.15 0.55
CA ARG A 715 -23.73 14.50 0.29
C ARG A 715 -24.56 14.49 1.55
N PHE A 716 -24.47 13.42 2.35
CA PHE A 716 -25.20 13.27 3.58
C PHE A 716 -24.86 14.39 4.57
N GLN A 717 -23.59 14.55 4.92
CA GLN A 717 -23.11 15.51 5.90
C GLN A 717 -23.43 16.97 5.52
N LEU A 718 -23.19 17.35 4.26
CA LEU A 718 -23.47 18.73 3.81
C LEU A 718 -24.97 19.02 3.75
N SER A 719 -25.81 18.05 3.39
CA SER A 719 -27.27 18.30 3.35
C SER A 719 -27.83 18.54 4.76
N THR A 720 -27.36 17.82 5.76
CA THR A 720 -27.76 18.00 7.17
C THR A 720 -27.27 19.35 7.72
N SER A 721 -25.99 19.68 7.52
CA SER A 721 -25.42 20.95 8.01
C SER A 721 -26.08 22.16 7.36
N ILE A 722 -26.35 22.13 6.05
CA ILE A 722 -27.06 23.20 5.34
C ILE A 722 -28.49 23.30 5.82
N ALA A 723 -29.17 22.18 6.05
CA ALA A 723 -30.54 22.18 6.56
C ALA A 723 -30.63 22.80 7.96
N ALA A 724 -29.73 22.42 8.89
CA ALA A 724 -29.67 22.97 10.22
C ALA A 724 -29.38 24.47 10.24
N LEU A 725 -28.39 24.92 9.47
CA LEU A 725 -28.05 26.35 9.34
C LEU A 725 -29.20 27.15 8.74
N THR A 726 -29.86 26.64 7.71
CA THR A 726 -30.98 27.30 7.04
C THR A 726 -32.19 27.35 7.94
N LEU A 727 -32.50 26.28 8.68
CA LEU A 727 -33.64 26.20 9.63
C LEU A 727 -33.54 27.29 10.69
N ILE A 728 -32.41 27.42 11.36
CA ILE A 728 -32.17 28.39 12.42
C ILE A 728 -32.18 29.82 11.84
N SER A 729 -31.54 30.03 10.70
CA SER A 729 -31.51 31.32 10.02
C SER A 729 -32.88 31.79 9.62
N LEU A 730 -33.69 30.89 9.05
CA LEU A 730 -35.08 31.23 8.64
C LEU A 730 -35.97 31.53 9.84
N ALA A 731 -35.87 30.72 10.89
CA ALA A 731 -36.61 30.95 12.12
C ALA A 731 -36.27 32.33 12.72
N THR A 732 -35.00 32.70 12.77
CA THR A 732 -34.52 34.00 13.25
C THR A 732 -35.04 35.17 12.40
N LEU A 733 -34.97 35.03 11.06
CA LEU A 733 -35.47 36.06 10.13
C LEU A 733 -36.98 36.25 10.21
N MET A 734 -37.75 35.21 10.40
CA MET A 734 -39.22 35.24 10.56
C MET A 734 -39.65 35.65 11.97
N ASN A 735 -38.70 35.96 12.82
CA ASN A 735 -38.93 36.31 14.23
C ASN A 735 -39.61 35.19 15.05
N PHE A 736 -39.47 33.95 14.63
CA PHE A 736 -39.86 32.79 15.44
C PHE A 736 -38.83 32.54 16.55
N PRO A 737 -39.24 31.91 17.63
CA PRO A 737 -38.33 31.42 18.65
C PRO A 737 -37.44 30.31 18.08
N ASN A 738 -36.32 30.04 18.73
CA ASN A 738 -35.33 29.08 18.25
C ASN A 738 -35.91 27.65 18.22
N PRO A 739 -35.99 26.96 17.05
CA PRO A 739 -36.60 25.64 16.95
C PRO A 739 -35.74 24.51 17.53
N LEU A 740 -34.42 24.71 17.65
CA LEU A 740 -33.45 23.74 18.14
C LEU A 740 -32.47 24.44 19.09
N ASN A 741 -32.17 23.81 20.21
CA ASN A 741 -31.14 24.26 21.14
C ASN A 741 -29.74 23.84 20.66
N ALA A 742 -28.69 24.59 21.07
CA ALA A 742 -27.29 24.26 20.71
C ALA A 742 -26.89 22.82 21.09
N MET A 743 -27.43 22.33 22.21
CA MET A 743 -27.19 20.96 22.68
C MET A 743 -27.81 19.90 21.78
N GLN A 744 -29.02 20.14 21.30
CA GLN A 744 -29.72 19.25 20.38
C GLN A 744 -28.99 19.19 19.02
N ILE A 745 -28.49 20.33 18.53
CA ILE A 745 -27.69 20.39 17.27
C ILE A 745 -26.38 19.65 17.41
N LEU A 746 -25.70 19.82 18.55
CA LEU A 746 -24.47 19.11 18.87
C LEU A 746 -24.71 17.59 18.93
N TRP A 747 -25.83 17.15 19.53
CA TRP A 747 -26.23 15.74 19.55
C TRP A 747 -26.44 15.19 18.14
N ILE A 748 -27.10 15.96 17.27
CA ILE A 748 -27.31 15.59 15.87
C ILE A 748 -25.93 15.41 15.17
N ASN A 749 -25.08 16.42 15.18
CA ASN A 749 -23.83 16.41 14.42
C ASN A 749 -22.87 15.30 14.83
N ILE A 750 -22.81 14.95 16.13
CA ILE A 750 -21.79 14.03 16.64
C ILE A 750 -22.31 12.61 16.80
N ILE A 751 -23.50 12.47 17.40
CA ILE A 751 -24.05 11.16 17.77
C ILE A 751 -24.97 10.60 16.68
N MET A 752 -25.74 11.48 16.02
CA MET A 752 -26.69 11.03 15.00
C MET A 752 -26.01 10.94 13.63
N ASP A 753 -25.23 11.93 13.25
CA ASP A 753 -24.54 11.96 11.94
C ASP A 753 -23.26 11.11 11.91
N GLY A 754 -22.47 11.09 12.98
CA GLY A 754 -21.15 10.47 13.03
C GLY A 754 -21.14 8.98 12.66
N PRO A 755 -21.84 8.09 13.37
CA PRO A 755 -21.85 6.66 13.07
C PRO A 755 -22.46 6.30 11.72
N PRO A 756 -23.61 6.86 11.27
CA PRO A 756 -24.12 6.64 9.92
C PRO A 756 -23.17 7.11 8.84
N ALA A 757 -22.53 8.28 8.98
CA ALA A 757 -21.56 8.81 8.05
C ALA A 757 -20.35 7.86 7.87
N GLN A 758 -19.77 7.39 8.99
CA GLN A 758 -18.67 6.41 8.95
C GLN A 758 -19.09 5.09 8.27
N SER A 759 -20.32 4.66 8.51
CA SER A 759 -20.87 3.45 7.91
C SER A 759 -21.09 3.57 6.40
N LEU A 760 -21.42 4.77 5.90
CA LEU A 760 -21.48 5.06 4.46
C LEU A 760 -20.10 4.95 3.79
N GLY A 761 -19.03 5.28 4.51
CA GLY A 761 -17.65 5.08 4.04
C GLY A 761 -17.28 3.62 3.79
N VAL A 762 -17.96 2.68 4.42
CA VAL A 762 -17.72 1.22 4.34
C VAL A 762 -18.70 0.49 3.41
N GLU A 763 -19.53 1.21 2.68
CA GLU A 763 -20.51 0.61 1.75
C GLU A 763 -19.81 -0.31 0.75
N PRO A 764 -20.35 -1.53 0.46
CA PRO A 764 -19.80 -2.44 -0.53
C PRO A 764 -19.69 -1.79 -1.90
N VAL A 765 -18.62 -2.12 -2.63
CA VAL A 765 -18.37 -1.56 -3.95
C VAL A 765 -19.36 -2.15 -4.97
N ASP A 766 -19.89 -1.28 -5.81
CA ASP A 766 -20.80 -1.66 -6.88
C ASP A 766 -20.03 -2.38 -8.00
N LYS A 767 -20.48 -3.57 -8.42
CA LYS A 767 -19.86 -4.36 -9.50
C LYS A 767 -19.78 -3.60 -10.85
N ASP A 768 -20.66 -2.63 -11.08
CA ASP A 768 -20.71 -1.83 -12.30
C ASP A 768 -19.71 -0.66 -12.30
N VAL A 769 -18.94 -0.47 -11.22
CA VAL A 769 -18.00 0.66 -11.08
C VAL A 769 -16.85 0.57 -12.09
N ILE A 770 -16.40 -0.64 -12.42
CA ILE A 770 -15.33 -0.88 -13.40
C ILE A 770 -15.74 -0.36 -14.81
N GLN A 771 -17.01 -0.52 -15.19
CA GLN A 771 -17.50 -0.11 -16.49
C GLN A 771 -17.62 1.43 -16.67
N LYS A 772 -17.53 2.17 -15.56
CA LYS A 772 -17.54 3.64 -15.60
C LYS A 772 -16.16 4.17 -15.99
N PRO A 773 -16.08 5.22 -16.83
CA PRO A 773 -14.81 5.82 -17.20
C PRO A 773 -14.04 6.29 -15.97
N PRO A 774 -12.70 6.28 -16.00
CA PRO A 774 -11.89 6.80 -14.92
C PRO A 774 -12.13 8.32 -14.76
N ARG A 775 -12.00 8.78 -13.52
CA ARG A 775 -12.16 10.19 -13.15
C ARG A 775 -10.87 10.97 -13.45
N ASN A 776 -10.98 12.25 -13.78
CA ASN A 776 -9.83 13.15 -13.80
C ASN A 776 -9.44 13.55 -12.36
N LEU A 777 -8.14 13.58 -12.07
CA LEU A 777 -7.62 14.02 -10.75
C LEU A 777 -8.01 15.46 -10.39
N LYS A 778 -8.24 16.32 -11.41
CA LYS A 778 -8.62 17.73 -11.24
C LYS A 778 -10.12 17.95 -10.99
N ASP A 779 -10.95 16.91 -11.11
CA ASP A 779 -12.39 17.04 -10.92
C ASP A 779 -12.72 17.32 -9.46
N SER A 780 -13.51 18.37 -9.22
CA SER A 780 -14.04 18.67 -7.90
C SER A 780 -14.98 17.56 -7.41
N ILE A 781 -14.91 17.26 -6.12
CA ILE A 781 -15.84 16.33 -5.47
C ILE A 781 -17.27 16.84 -5.54
N LEU A 782 -17.46 18.15 -5.37
CA LEU A 782 -18.75 18.82 -5.49
C LEU A 782 -19.09 19.06 -6.97
N THR A 783 -19.62 18.04 -7.62
CA THR A 783 -20.18 18.20 -8.96
C THR A 783 -21.52 18.95 -8.92
N LYS A 784 -21.89 19.65 -10.01
CA LYS A 784 -23.18 20.38 -10.10
C LYS A 784 -24.36 19.48 -9.74
N ASN A 785 -24.36 18.26 -10.19
CA ASN A 785 -25.41 17.28 -9.90
C ASN A 785 -25.50 16.91 -8.40
N LEU A 786 -24.34 16.80 -7.76
CA LEU A 786 -24.27 16.53 -6.31
C LEU A 786 -24.81 17.71 -5.50
N ILE A 787 -24.46 18.95 -5.89
CA ILE A 787 -24.95 20.19 -5.26
C ILE A 787 -26.48 20.27 -5.34
N VAL A 788 -27.06 19.99 -6.51
CA VAL A 788 -28.53 19.97 -6.66
C VAL A 788 -29.17 18.95 -5.74
N LYS A 789 -28.60 17.73 -5.62
CA LYS A 789 -29.13 16.71 -4.70
C LYS A 789 -29.03 17.12 -3.22
N ILE A 790 -27.94 17.77 -2.85
CA ILE A 790 -27.76 18.32 -1.49
C ILE A 790 -28.83 19.37 -1.20
N LEU A 791 -29.03 20.33 -2.09
CA LEU A 791 -30.00 21.40 -1.92
C LEU A 791 -31.43 20.86 -1.85
N VAL A 792 -31.82 19.93 -2.71
CA VAL A 792 -33.16 19.32 -2.69
C VAL A 792 -33.40 18.61 -1.35
N SER A 793 -32.44 17.78 -0.87
CA SER A 793 -32.56 17.12 0.43
C SER A 793 -32.70 18.15 1.59
N SER A 794 -31.85 19.20 1.57
CA SER A 794 -31.90 20.25 2.60
C SER A 794 -33.23 21.01 2.61
N ILE A 795 -33.78 21.37 1.45
CA ILE A 795 -35.07 22.05 1.34
C ILE A 795 -36.20 21.20 1.91
N ILE A 796 -36.23 19.89 1.61
CA ILE A 796 -37.28 18.99 2.15
C ILE A 796 -37.17 18.89 3.67
N ILE A 797 -35.97 18.75 4.20
CA ILE A 797 -35.72 18.67 5.65
C ILE A 797 -36.19 19.97 6.34
N VAL A 798 -35.80 21.14 5.79
CA VAL A 798 -36.17 22.44 6.35
C VAL A 798 -37.68 22.67 6.33
N CYS A 799 -38.31 22.43 5.18
CA CYS A 799 -39.77 22.61 5.05
C CYS A 799 -40.55 21.67 5.94
N GLY A 800 -40.15 20.40 6.02
CA GLY A 800 -40.81 19.42 6.89
C GLY A 800 -40.67 19.75 8.39
N THR A 801 -39.47 20.16 8.80
CA THR A 801 -39.19 20.53 10.21
C THR A 801 -39.89 21.82 10.61
N LEU A 802 -39.89 22.84 9.74
CA LEU A 802 -40.63 24.08 9.98
C LEU A 802 -42.14 23.84 10.02
N PHE A 803 -42.64 22.92 9.18
CA PHE A 803 -44.08 22.57 9.22
C PHE A 803 -44.47 21.94 10.57
N VAL A 804 -43.64 21.02 11.09
CA VAL A 804 -43.89 20.44 12.44
C VAL A 804 -43.80 21.51 13.51
N PHE A 805 -42.77 22.35 13.47
CA PHE A 805 -42.60 23.43 14.43
C PHE A 805 -43.75 24.43 14.42
N TRP A 806 -44.20 24.86 13.23
CA TRP A 806 -45.36 25.75 13.06
C TRP A 806 -46.65 25.09 13.53
N ARG A 807 -46.83 23.81 13.32
CA ARG A 807 -48.02 23.07 13.78
C ARG A 807 -48.14 23.03 15.31
N GLU A 808 -47.01 22.80 15.98
CA GLU A 808 -46.96 22.71 17.45
C GLU A 808 -47.04 24.10 18.09
N LEU A 809 -46.52 25.15 17.49
CA LEU A 809 -46.50 26.53 17.99
C LEU A 809 -47.85 27.28 17.91
N ARG A 810 -48.94 26.57 17.76
CA ARG A 810 -50.28 27.22 17.65
C ARG A 810 -50.67 28.11 18.81
N ASP A 811 -50.16 27.84 20.00
CA ASP A 811 -50.47 28.57 21.24
C ASP A 811 -49.54 29.76 21.53
N ASN A 812 -48.57 30.03 20.62
CA ASN A 812 -47.53 31.05 20.74
C ASN A 812 -46.66 30.95 22.01
N VAL A 813 -46.70 29.84 22.72
CA VAL A 813 -45.86 29.54 23.88
C VAL A 813 -45.03 28.32 23.59
N ILE A 814 -43.70 28.44 23.72
CA ILE A 814 -42.80 27.32 23.51
C ILE A 814 -42.89 26.38 24.70
N THR A 815 -43.20 25.13 24.41
CA THR A 815 -43.15 24.06 25.42
C THR A 815 -41.96 23.13 25.13
N PRO A 816 -41.40 22.45 26.15
CA PRO A 816 -40.36 21.42 25.90
C PRO A 816 -40.81 20.33 24.92
N ARG A 817 -42.12 20.09 24.81
CA ARG A 817 -42.71 19.15 23.87
C ARG A 817 -42.48 19.60 22.40
N ASP A 818 -42.70 20.90 22.12
CA ASP A 818 -42.61 21.46 20.75
C ASP A 818 -41.16 21.36 20.21
N THR A 819 -40.20 21.69 21.07
CA THR A 819 -38.78 21.53 20.74
C THR A 819 -38.38 20.06 20.56
N THR A 820 -38.97 19.15 21.39
CA THR A 820 -38.71 17.69 21.26
C THR A 820 -39.32 17.12 19.99
N MET A 821 -40.51 17.56 19.61
CA MET A 821 -41.14 17.15 18.32
C MET A 821 -40.30 17.60 17.12
N THR A 822 -39.85 18.85 17.14
CA THR A 822 -39.01 19.42 16.09
C THR A 822 -37.64 18.72 15.99
N PHE A 823 -37.02 18.50 17.16
CA PHE A 823 -35.75 17.80 17.28
C PHE A 823 -35.83 16.36 16.75
N THR A 824 -36.84 15.60 17.16
CA THR A 824 -37.04 14.22 16.72
C THR A 824 -37.38 14.15 15.23
N CYS A 825 -38.18 15.13 14.73
CA CYS A 825 -38.45 15.27 13.29
C CYS A 825 -37.17 15.42 12.51
N PHE A 826 -36.27 16.31 12.93
CA PHE A 826 -34.99 16.52 12.26
C PHE A 826 -34.13 15.26 12.25
N VAL A 827 -34.02 14.56 13.39
CA VAL A 827 -33.25 13.30 13.49
C VAL A 827 -33.82 12.22 12.57
N PHE A 828 -35.12 12.06 12.47
CA PHE A 828 -35.71 11.07 11.56
C PHE A 828 -35.52 11.44 10.10
N PHE A 829 -35.62 12.72 9.73
CA PHE A 829 -35.25 13.18 8.41
C PHE A 829 -33.83 12.84 8.06
N ASP A 830 -32.93 13.02 9.01
CA ASP A 830 -31.50 12.73 8.83
C ASP A 830 -31.25 11.22 8.63
N MET A 831 -31.92 10.35 9.40
CA MET A 831 -31.80 8.91 9.20
C MET A 831 -32.31 8.45 7.83
N PHE A 832 -33.45 9.00 7.33
CA PHE A 832 -33.93 8.71 5.99
C PHE A 832 -33.05 9.32 4.89
N ASN A 833 -32.44 10.46 5.13
CA ASN A 833 -31.47 11.07 4.24
C ASN A 833 -30.18 10.22 4.17
N ALA A 834 -29.70 9.68 5.29
CA ALA A 834 -28.59 8.73 5.33
C ALA A 834 -28.90 7.48 4.50
N LEU A 835 -30.10 6.91 4.68
CA LEU A 835 -30.56 5.74 3.92
C LEU A 835 -30.57 6.01 2.41
N SER A 836 -31.08 7.17 1.97
CA SER A 836 -31.11 7.54 0.56
C SER A 836 -29.75 7.87 -0.02
N SER A 837 -28.79 8.26 0.84
CA SER A 837 -27.42 8.63 0.46
C SER A 837 -26.48 7.45 0.25
N ARG A 838 -26.89 6.21 0.51
CA ARG A 838 -26.09 4.99 0.33
C ARG A 838 -25.60 4.80 -1.11
N SER A 839 -26.35 5.28 -2.11
CA SER A 839 -25.91 5.31 -3.51
C SER A 839 -26.39 6.56 -4.23
N GLN A 840 -25.59 7.03 -5.18
CA GLN A 840 -25.97 8.16 -6.06
C GLN A 840 -26.92 7.75 -7.18
N ALA A 841 -26.86 6.49 -7.64
CA ALA A 841 -27.55 6.02 -8.83
C ALA A 841 -28.53 4.87 -8.57
N LYS A 842 -28.20 3.92 -7.69
CA LYS A 842 -29.02 2.73 -7.41
C LYS A 842 -30.10 3.02 -6.37
N SER A 843 -31.25 2.38 -6.52
CA SER A 843 -32.32 2.41 -5.53
C SER A 843 -31.90 1.70 -4.25
N VAL A 844 -32.42 2.16 -3.10
CA VAL A 844 -32.21 1.51 -1.80
C VAL A 844 -32.67 0.04 -1.82
N PHE A 845 -33.76 -0.25 -2.56
CA PHE A 845 -34.29 -1.64 -2.70
C PHE A 845 -33.41 -2.52 -3.57
N GLU A 846 -32.69 -1.97 -4.56
CA GLU A 846 -31.75 -2.71 -5.40
C GLU A 846 -30.46 -3.04 -4.65
N ILE A 847 -30.01 -2.15 -3.77
CA ILE A 847 -28.82 -2.37 -2.95
C ILE A 847 -29.10 -3.39 -1.85
N GLY A 848 -30.35 -3.43 -1.36
CA GLY A 848 -30.77 -4.21 -0.20
C GLY A 848 -30.54 -3.45 1.11
N LEU A 849 -31.54 -3.46 1.99
CA LEU A 849 -31.51 -2.74 3.27
C LEU A 849 -30.37 -3.21 4.18
N CYS A 850 -30.14 -4.53 4.25
CA CYS A 850 -29.17 -5.16 5.16
C CYS A 850 -27.82 -5.51 4.50
N SER A 851 -27.53 -5.02 3.29
CA SER A 851 -26.25 -5.31 2.59
C SER A 851 -25.04 -4.79 3.37
N ASN A 852 -25.20 -3.64 4.03
CA ASN A 852 -24.20 -3.04 4.92
C ASN A 852 -24.63 -3.20 6.38
N LYS A 853 -24.11 -4.21 7.07
CA LYS A 853 -24.42 -4.48 8.49
C LYS A 853 -24.01 -3.33 9.40
N MET A 854 -22.87 -2.67 9.10
CA MET A 854 -22.39 -1.52 9.86
C MET A 854 -23.38 -0.35 9.81
N PHE A 855 -23.95 -0.09 8.63
CA PHE A 855 -24.99 0.92 8.45
C PHE A 855 -26.24 0.61 9.28
N CYS A 856 -26.70 -0.65 9.22
CA CYS A 856 -27.88 -1.08 10.00
C CYS A 856 -27.66 -0.88 11.50
N TYR A 857 -26.49 -1.27 12.03
CA TYR A 857 -26.16 -1.09 13.45
C TYR A 857 -26.02 0.40 13.82
N ALA A 858 -25.43 1.22 12.95
CA ALA A 858 -25.28 2.65 13.18
C ALA A 858 -26.64 3.35 13.25
N VAL A 859 -27.52 3.13 12.28
CA VAL A 859 -28.88 3.73 12.27
C VAL A 859 -29.72 3.23 13.43
N LEU A 860 -29.68 1.93 13.75
CA LEU A 860 -30.40 1.38 14.90
C LEU A 860 -29.88 1.99 16.22
N GLY A 861 -28.56 2.12 16.36
CA GLY A 861 -27.93 2.75 17.51
C GLY A 861 -28.33 4.23 17.66
N SER A 862 -28.37 4.98 16.55
CA SER A 862 -28.81 6.37 16.53
C SER A 862 -30.27 6.50 16.94
N ILE A 863 -31.16 5.65 16.41
CA ILE A 863 -32.59 5.65 16.80
C ILE A 863 -32.74 5.30 18.29
N MET A 864 -32.03 4.28 18.78
CA MET A 864 -32.03 3.94 20.20
C MET A 864 -31.50 5.07 21.07
N GLY A 865 -30.43 5.76 20.63
CA GLY A 865 -29.92 6.95 21.32
C GLY A 865 -30.93 8.07 21.39
N GLN A 866 -31.68 8.34 20.32
CA GLN A 866 -32.74 9.35 20.29
C GLN A 866 -33.89 8.99 21.24
N LEU A 867 -34.33 7.73 21.23
CA LEU A 867 -35.37 7.26 22.16
C LEU A 867 -34.91 7.39 23.62
N LEU A 868 -33.63 7.11 23.88
CA LEU A 868 -33.06 7.26 25.21
C LEU A 868 -33.06 8.74 25.69
N VAL A 869 -32.75 9.69 24.81
CA VAL A 869 -32.83 11.14 25.11
C VAL A 869 -34.25 11.60 25.38
N ILE A 870 -35.23 10.99 24.69
CA ILE A 870 -36.63 11.36 24.85
C ILE A 870 -37.26 10.78 26.16
N TYR A 871 -36.90 9.54 26.53
CA TYR A 871 -37.58 8.81 27.62
C TYR A 871 -36.79 8.67 28.92
N PHE A 872 -35.46 8.90 28.91
CA PHE A 872 -34.64 8.74 30.12
C PHE A 872 -34.54 10.05 30.90
N PRO A 873 -35.09 10.16 32.17
CA PRO A 873 -35.23 11.42 32.88
C PRO A 873 -33.94 12.23 33.10
N PRO A 874 -32.75 11.63 33.37
CA PRO A 874 -31.51 12.40 33.48
C PRO A 874 -31.12 13.10 32.19
N LEU A 875 -31.31 12.44 31.03
CA LEU A 875 -30.98 13.01 29.70
C LEU A 875 -32.04 14.05 29.28
N GLN A 876 -33.31 13.84 29.62
CA GLN A 876 -34.37 14.84 29.39
C GLN A 876 -33.99 16.19 29.97
N LYS A 877 -33.44 16.22 31.18
CA LYS A 877 -33.00 17.47 31.84
C LYS A 877 -31.85 18.14 31.11
N VAL A 878 -30.88 17.34 30.62
CA VAL A 878 -29.71 17.86 29.90
C VAL A 878 -30.09 18.42 28.53
N PHE A 879 -30.93 17.72 27.79
CA PHE A 879 -31.32 18.10 26.42
C PHE A 879 -32.62 18.90 26.36
N GLN A 880 -33.24 19.19 27.51
CA GLN A 880 -34.52 19.90 27.63
C GLN A 880 -35.62 19.26 26.76
N THR A 881 -35.77 17.94 26.88
CA THR A 881 -36.73 17.13 26.11
C THR A 881 -37.89 16.63 27.00
N GLU A 882 -38.99 16.26 26.35
CA GLU A 882 -40.17 15.68 26.99
C GLU A 882 -40.57 14.38 26.24
N SER A 883 -41.25 13.48 26.93
CA SER A 883 -41.71 12.22 26.36
C SER A 883 -42.80 12.43 25.30
N LEU A 884 -42.64 11.77 24.12
CA LEU A 884 -43.58 11.82 23.01
C LEU A 884 -44.51 10.61 23.02
N SER A 885 -45.74 10.75 22.49
CA SER A 885 -46.65 9.64 22.30
C SER A 885 -46.26 8.78 21.10
N ILE A 886 -46.67 7.52 21.05
CA ILE A 886 -46.43 6.61 19.94
C ILE A 886 -47.06 7.15 18.63
N LEU A 887 -48.22 7.81 18.71
CA LEU A 887 -48.88 8.43 17.56
C LEU A 887 -48.06 9.58 16.98
N ASP A 888 -47.43 10.38 17.85
CA ASP A 888 -46.53 11.46 17.40
C ASP A 888 -45.31 10.86 16.65
N LEU A 889 -44.71 9.79 17.16
CA LEU A 889 -43.59 9.11 16.52
C LEU A 889 -44.00 8.51 15.16
N LEU A 890 -45.16 7.89 15.02
CA LEU A 890 -45.65 7.36 13.75
C LEU A 890 -45.96 8.48 12.76
N PHE A 891 -46.51 9.61 13.20
CA PHE A 891 -46.71 10.78 12.35
C PHE A 891 -45.39 11.32 11.83
N LEU A 892 -44.38 11.46 12.69
CA LEU A 892 -43.04 11.91 12.32
C LEU A 892 -42.37 10.93 11.33
N LEU A 893 -42.45 9.62 11.56
CA LEU A 893 -41.90 8.59 10.66
C LEU A 893 -42.54 8.68 9.26
N GLY A 894 -43.84 8.86 9.17
CA GLY A 894 -44.54 9.04 7.91
C GLY A 894 -44.13 10.30 7.15
N LEU A 895 -44.02 11.45 7.85
CA LEU A 895 -43.62 12.72 7.26
C LEU A 895 -42.16 12.67 6.77
N THR A 896 -41.25 12.15 7.58
CA THR A 896 -39.81 12.15 7.31
C THR A 896 -39.43 11.17 6.21
N SER A 897 -40.24 10.13 5.94
CA SER A 897 -40.02 9.22 4.80
C SER A 897 -40.08 9.94 3.44
N SER A 898 -40.68 11.12 3.38
CA SER A 898 -40.79 11.93 2.15
C SER A 898 -39.42 12.24 1.49
N VAL A 899 -38.38 12.47 2.27
CA VAL A 899 -37.02 12.73 1.77
C VAL A 899 -36.48 11.54 0.97
N CYS A 900 -36.70 10.33 1.50
CA CYS A 900 -36.30 9.11 0.83
C CYS A 900 -37.10 8.91 -0.50
N ILE A 901 -38.43 9.08 -0.43
CA ILE A 901 -39.32 8.90 -1.59
C ILE A 901 -38.96 9.87 -2.72
N VAL A 902 -38.82 11.16 -2.44
CA VAL A 902 -38.46 12.17 -3.46
C VAL A 902 -37.08 11.88 -4.04
N THR A 903 -36.11 11.53 -3.23
CA THR A 903 -34.76 11.21 -3.71
C THR A 903 -34.75 9.96 -4.61
N GLU A 904 -35.53 8.93 -4.29
CA GLU A 904 -35.65 7.73 -5.13
C GLU A 904 -36.34 8.03 -6.48
N ILE A 905 -37.33 8.92 -6.49
CA ILE A 905 -37.96 9.40 -7.74
C ILE A 905 -36.92 10.13 -8.62
N ILE A 906 -36.11 11.02 -8.05
CA ILE A 906 -35.03 11.73 -8.77
C ILE A 906 -34.03 10.74 -9.38
N LYS A 907 -33.55 9.75 -8.59
CA LYS A 907 -32.64 8.72 -9.08
C LYS A 907 -33.23 7.91 -10.25
N LYS A 908 -34.53 7.58 -10.18
CA LYS A 908 -35.21 6.86 -11.26
C LYS A 908 -35.31 7.70 -12.54
N PHE A 909 -35.57 8.99 -12.39
CA PHE A 909 -35.64 9.91 -13.50
C PHE A 909 -34.27 10.14 -14.20
N GLU A 910 -33.21 10.28 -13.42
CA GLU A 910 -31.84 10.41 -13.94
C GLU A 910 -31.43 9.15 -14.75
N ARG A 911 -31.70 7.96 -14.22
CA ARG A 911 -31.43 6.70 -14.93
C ARG A 911 -32.22 6.57 -16.23
N SER A 912 -33.45 7.05 -16.27
CA SER A 912 -34.24 7.05 -17.49
C SER A 912 -33.63 7.98 -18.54
N LYS A 913 -33.14 9.16 -18.16
CA LYS A 913 -32.44 10.08 -19.06
C LYS A 913 -31.14 9.46 -19.61
N GLU A 914 -30.31 8.83 -18.76
CA GLU A 914 -29.08 8.17 -19.20
C GLU A 914 -29.35 7.04 -20.21
N LYS A 915 -30.40 6.22 -19.97
CA LYS A 915 -30.78 5.16 -20.89
C LYS A 915 -31.22 5.70 -22.25
N ILE A 916 -31.96 6.82 -22.28
CA ILE A 916 -32.39 7.48 -23.53
C ILE A 916 -31.17 8.04 -24.27
N GLN A 917 -30.25 8.67 -23.55
CA GLN A 917 -29.05 9.26 -24.16
C GLN A 917 -28.12 8.18 -24.75
N LYS A 918 -27.96 7.02 -24.07
CA LYS A 918 -27.23 5.87 -24.61
C LYS A 918 -27.89 5.26 -25.85
N ARG A 919 -29.22 5.19 -25.90
CA ARG A 919 -29.96 4.73 -27.10
C ARG A 919 -29.84 5.72 -28.28
N GLY A 920 -29.81 7.02 -28.00
CA GLY A 920 -29.61 8.04 -29.02
C GLY A 920 -28.20 8.05 -29.63
N SER A 921 -27.17 7.79 -28.81
CA SER A 921 -25.78 7.69 -29.29
C SER A 921 -25.50 6.38 -30.04
N SER A 922 -26.18 5.28 -29.74
CA SER A 922 -26.04 4.02 -30.48
C SER A 922 -26.71 4.03 -31.87
N SER A 923 -27.66 4.92 -32.12
CA SER A 923 -28.26 5.09 -33.44
C SER A 923 -27.47 5.99 -34.39
N SER A 924 -26.49 6.77 -33.86
CA SER A 924 -25.61 7.62 -34.69
C SER A 924 -24.22 7.01 -34.95
N SER A 925 -23.90 5.86 -34.37
CA SER A 925 -22.61 5.19 -34.50
C SER A 925 -22.65 3.84 -35.22
N SER A 926 -23.51 3.68 -36.25
CA SER A 926 -23.43 2.52 -37.14
C SER A 926 -22.28 2.56 -38.15
N THR A 927 -21.28 3.46 -37.97
CA THR A 927 -20.06 3.56 -38.78
C THR A 927 -18.85 3.96 -37.95
N SER A 928 -18.56 3.27 -36.84
CA SER A 928 -17.22 3.15 -36.25
C SER A 928 -17.28 2.25 -35.02
N SER A 929 -17.52 0.96 -35.25
CA SER A 929 -17.33 -0.06 -34.21
C SER A 929 -15.90 -0.53 -34.24
N PHE A 930 -15.29 -0.60 -33.10
CA PHE A 930 -14.10 -1.30 -32.67
C PHE A 930 -13.08 -0.36 -32.02
N LEU A 931 -13.42 0.14 -30.84
CA LEU A 931 -12.44 0.57 -29.81
C LEU A 931 -13.18 0.82 -28.47
N ASP A 932 -13.77 -0.22 -27.91
CA ASP A 932 -14.25 -0.25 -26.52
C ASP A 932 -14.18 -1.71 -26.03
N VAL A 933 -13.02 -2.09 -25.56
CA VAL A 933 -12.83 -3.16 -24.57
C VAL A 933 -11.76 -2.67 -23.57
#